data_f8927236431fb662993b2bc4067af7fd
#
_entry.id   f8927236431fb662993b2bc4067af7fd
#
_cell.length_a   1.000
_cell.length_b   1.000
_cell.length_c   1.000
_cell.angle_alpha   90.00
_cell.angle_beta   90.00
_cell.angle_gamma   90.00
#
_symmetry.space_group_name_H-M   'P 1'
#
loop_
_entity.id
_entity.type
_entity.pdbx_description
1 polymer ?
#
loop_
_entity_poly.entity_id
_entity_poly.type
_entity_poly.pdbx_seq_one_letter_code
_entity_poly.pdbx_strand_id
1 'polypeptide(L)'
;MDFTYIDGTASIDYDYDRAQLTDLIRKAFPQAAPASGQNVNPFWQHYLLGYDTFGNMTRVQVCASSAERAGYTAPITLATYEYEGNVYNGRLAKMTYGNGDSVSYTYDAFDRQRTAAYNDVDRTTHEQKNVATYHYDYSSDNALTRQYATGSDGKITEQYSYQYDSLGRLIHSRQSTAKGALIQSTQHMYDAANRMTSQTWQFGTGLYHQQYSYTGVKADGATNGSVDGTISAITTTVPGQSVITSTYGYNDLRQLTSKGVTVPDQNGTQTKVYDRAYTYDRIAVDSGNWMGTRLASTGYTFGSSSRSFTYTYDDSGNITKIVTDGTSVPKAAEWKEYTYDAQGQLVSEKNSSKTTFLYAYDTAGNIRSITKNGTVTKSFGYTNPSWPDLLTSVTANGTTEDILYEGQTRTSDVPSSGNPITYYNGKEYSFTWTKGRQLAKAVVAGKTVEYTYDMSGVRTSKTVNGTTYNYTTLSGKVMRQQWDGKTLEFVYDDGNQPFAMIYNDGSTSTLYYYVLNAQGDVIALLNSAGALVASYNYGAWGNYSVHGADGKKTTDATFIGHINPLRYRGYYYDRETRLYYLQSRYYDFANCRFINADTFATTDANGFLSANMFAYCENNPIMRVDADGEIWNVIAGAVIGAGLEVLGQLMTGTKFADINWGSVAMEGALGAVSSLGIPARITSKLGKVAFTAFKDVVIPTTVEVRSQIKTNKRVNYTKTAITASKASINSAVTAGTDRLLKSTSSRMAKAVVHSTRQLFFFTFGLISKFWR
;
A
#
# COMPACT_ATOMS: atom_id res chain seq x y z
N MET A 1 9.67 2.91 -24.68
CA MET A 1 9.74 1.47 -24.33
C MET A 1 8.31 0.98 -24.47
N ASP A 2 8.07 0.11 -25.44
CA ASP A 2 6.73 -0.25 -25.83
C ASP A 2 6.43 -1.64 -25.32
N PHE A 3 5.29 -1.83 -24.65
CA PHE A 3 4.79 -3.11 -24.23
C PHE A 3 3.53 -3.46 -25.01
N THR A 4 3.57 -4.54 -25.74
CA THR A 4 2.41 -5.07 -26.44
C THR A 4 2.11 -6.47 -25.89
N TYR A 5 0.85 -6.75 -25.60
CA TYR A 5 0.45 -8.12 -25.25
C TYR A 5 0.67 -9.07 -26.42
N ILE A 6 0.99 -10.32 -26.12
CA ILE A 6 1.33 -11.36 -27.12
C ILE A 6 0.21 -11.56 -28.13
N ASP A 7 -1.03 -11.28 -27.76
CA ASP A 7 -2.20 -11.36 -28.64
C ASP A 7 -2.50 -10.06 -29.41
N GLY A 8 -1.70 -8.99 -29.18
CA GLY A 8 -1.87 -7.70 -29.84
C GLY A 8 -3.11 -6.89 -29.41
N THR A 9 -3.83 -7.33 -28.37
CA THR A 9 -5.11 -6.72 -27.96
C THR A 9 -4.94 -5.42 -27.20
N ALA A 10 -3.78 -5.19 -26.59
CA ALA A 10 -3.50 -3.96 -25.86
C ALA A 10 -2.01 -3.62 -25.90
N SER A 11 -1.68 -2.35 -25.83
CA SER A 11 -0.30 -1.86 -25.72
C SER A 11 -0.21 -0.64 -24.83
N ILE A 12 0.98 -0.42 -24.27
CA ILE A 12 1.35 0.82 -23.60
C ILE A 12 2.64 1.32 -24.23
N ASP A 13 2.63 2.54 -24.70
CA ASP A 13 3.74 3.22 -25.35
C ASP A 13 4.11 4.46 -24.55
N TYR A 14 5.38 4.86 -24.61
CA TYR A 14 5.90 5.99 -23.89
C TYR A 14 6.64 6.91 -24.85
N ASP A 15 6.16 8.13 -25.00
CA ASP A 15 6.84 9.17 -25.75
C ASP A 15 7.72 10.02 -24.85
N TYR A 16 8.94 10.32 -25.31
CA TYR A 16 9.92 11.12 -24.58
C TYR A 16 10.44 12.26 -25.46
N ASP A 17 10.54 13.46 -24.85
CA ASP A 17 11.33 14.55 -25.39
C ASP A 17 12.46 14.88 -24.42
N ARG A 18 13.71 14.97 -24.93
CA ARG A 18 14.90 15.29 -24.12
C ARG A 18 15.05 14.46 -22.85
N ALA A 19 14.73 13.17 -22.94
CA ALA A 19 14.68 12.22 -21.83
C ALA A 19 13.58 12.48 -20.76
N GLN A 20 12.59 13.32 -21.07
CA GLN A 20 11.39 13.52 -20.26
C GLN A 20 10.20 12.80 -20.87
N LEU A 21 9.43 12.10 -20.06
CA LEU A 21 8.20 11.45 -20.50
C LEU A 21 7.15 12.53 -20.82
N THR A 22 6.72 12.63 -22.08
CA THR A 22 5.75 13.63 -22.53
C THR A 22 4.36 13.06 -22.72
N ASP A 23 4.26 11.80 -23.12
CA ASP A 23 2.99 11.11 -23.30
C ASP A 23 3.11 9.64 -22.87
N LEU A 24 2.16 9.17 -22.10
CA LEU A 24 1.93 7.77 -21.82
C LEU A 24 0.69 7.36 -22.57
N ILE A 25 0.86 6.54 -23.61
CA ILE A 25 -0.19 6.14 -24.55
C ILE A 25 -0.62 4.72 -24.20
N ARG A 26 -1.88 4.52 -23.86
CA ARG A 26 -2.47 3.21 -23.63
C ARG A 26 -3.50 2.90 -24.71
N LYS A 27 -3.23 1.89 -25.53
CA LYS A 27 -4.17 1.37 -26.51
C LYS A 27 -5.09 0.36 -25.82
N ALA A 28 -6.38 0.54 -25.95
CA ALA A 28 -7.37 -0.35 -25.39
C ALA A 28 -8.54 -0.53 -26.37
N PHE A 29 -9.26 -1.63 -26.23
CA PHE A 29 -10.46 -1.90 -27.03
C PHE A 29 -11.69 -1.71 -26.14
N PRO A 30 -12.67 -0.88 -26.57
CA PRO A 30 -13.95 -0.81 -25.86
C PRO A 30 -14.60 -2.19 -25.99
N GLN A 31 -14.96 -2.77 -24.89
CA GLN A 31 -15.41 -4.12 -24.87
C GLN A 31 -16.90 -4.31 -25.10
N ALA A 32 -17.30 -5.25 -25.79
CA ALA A 32 -17.72 -6.58 -25.45
C ALA A 32 -17.26 -7.47 -26.57
N ALA A 33 -17.12 -8.78 -26.35
CA ALA A 33 -17.03 -9.69 -27.49
C ALA A 33 -18.17 -9.31 -28.43
N PRO A 34 -17.92 -8.74 -29.62
CA PRO A 34 -18.99 -8.40 -30.52
C PRO A 34 -19.70 -9.69 -30.84
N ALA A 35 -21.01 -9.67 -30.88
CA ALA A 35 -21.72 -10.66 -31.66
C ALA A 35 -20.97 -10.76 -32.99
N SER A 36 -20.54 -11.96 -33.33
CA SER A 36 -19.62 -12.26 -34.43
C SER A 36 -19.78 -11.32 -35.63
N GLY A 37 -18.75 -10.53 -35.96
CA GLY A 37 -18.66 -9.75 -37.18
C GLY A 37 -18.60 -8.22 -37.03
N GLN A 38 -18.59 -7.62 -35.84
CA GLN A 38 -18.39 -6.17 -35.71
C GLN A 38 -16.92 -5.86 -35.42
N ASN A 39 -16.28 -5.07 -36.27
CA ASN A 39 -14.99 -4.45 -35.97
C ASN A 39 -15.15 -3.41 -34.87
N VAL A 40 -14.62 -3.69 -33.70
CA VAL A 40 -14.53 -2.72 -32.59
C VAL A 40 -13.24 -1.94 -32.78
N ASN A 41 -13.34 -0.65 -33.11
CA ASN A 41 -12.17 0.19 -33.23
C ASN A 41 -11.49 0.38 -31.86
N PRO A 42 -10.16 0.26 -31.75
CA PRO A 42 -9.44 0.59 -30.54
C PRO A 42 -9.59 2.09 -30.23
N PHE A 43 -9.52 2.43 -28.97
CA PHE A 43 -9.28 3.80 -28.56
C PHE A 43 -7.92 3.91 -27.88
N TRP A 44 -7.34 5.10 -27.90
CA TRP A 44 -6.10 5.40 -27.20
C TRP A 44 -6.38 6.36 -26.06
N GLN A 45 -5.88 6.05 -24.87
CA GLN A 45 -5.91 6.93 -23.73
C GLN A 45 -4.51 7.49 -23.51
N HIS A 46 -4.43 8.79 -23.31
CA HIS A 46 -3.19 9.52 -23.17
C HIS A 46 -3.11 10.19 -21.83
N TYR A 47 -1.96 10.09 -21.17
CA TYR A 47 -1.58 10.95 -20.07
C TYR A 47 -0.50 11.88 -20.59
N LEU A 48 -0.88 13.14 -20.82
CA LEU A 48 -0.01 14.16 -21.38
C LEU A 48 0.69 14.93 -20.27
N LEU A 49 2.02 14.99 -20.35
CA LEU A 49 2.84 15.69 -19.38
C LEU A 49 3.49 16.91 -20.05
N GLY A 50 3.25 18.10 -19.51
CA GLY A 50 3.85 19.34 -20.00
C GLY A 50 5.04 19.72 -19.13
N TYR A 51 6.06 20.30 -19.77
CA TYR A 51 7.27 20.78 -19.11
C TYR A 51 7.58 22.19 -19.54
N ASP A 52 8.26 22.97 -18.66
CA ASP A 52 8.84 24.24 -19.03
C ASP A 52 10.19 24.06 -19.75
N THR A 53 10.79 25.15 -20.18
CA THR A 53 12.09 25.14 -20.87
C THR A 53 13.24 24.71 -19.96
N PHE A 54 13.04 24.70 -18.65
CA PHE A 54 13.99 24.27 -17.64
C PHE A 54 13.81 22.80 -17.24
N GLY A 55 12.77 22.12 -17.76
CA GLY A 55 12.51 20.72 -17.52
C GLY A 55 11.67 20.45 -16.28
N ASN A 56 11.05 21.47 -15.69
CA ASN A 56 10.10 21.29 -14.60
C ASN A 56 8.74 20.89 -15.17
N MET A 57 8.07 19.90 -14.57
CA MET A 57 6.73 19.45 -14.98
C MET A 57 5.71 20.56 -14.67
N THR A 58 5.01 21.08 -15.67
CA THR A 58 4.04 22.17 -15.50
C THR A 58 2.59 21.69 -15.49
N ARG A 59 2.30 20.51 -16.06
CA ARG A 59 0.92 19.98 -16.08
C ARG A 59 0.87 18.48 -16.30
N VAL A 60 -0.22 17.89 -15.84
CA VAL A 60 -0.64 16.51 -16.15
C VAL A 60 -2.09 16.55 -16.64
N GLN A 61 -2.35 15.93 -17.77
CA GLN A 61 -3.67 15.89 -18.41
C GLN A 61 -4.00 14.46 -18.85
N VAL A 62 -5.28 14.14 -18.95
CA VAL A 62 -5.78 12.90 -19.54
C VAL A 62 -6.71 13.23 -20.70
N CYS A 63 -6.61 12.48 -21.79
CA CYS A 63 -7.56 12.53 -22.91
C CYS A 63 -7.63 11.17 -23.59
N ALA A 64 -8.56 11.04 -24.52
CA ALA A 64 -8.61 9.91 -25.44
C ALA A 64 -8.38 10.38 -26.89
N SER A 65 -8.10 9.44 -27.79
CA SER A 65 -7.99 9.71 -29.21
C SER A 65 -8.56 8.56 -30.03
N SER A 66 -8.95 8.87 -31.27
CA SER A 66 -9.43 7.89 -32.23
C SER A 66 -8.31 7.18 -32.98
N ALA A 67 -7.09 7.71 -32.89
CA ALA A 67 -5.88 7.13 -33.47
C ALA A 67 -4.73 7.39 -32.48
N GLU A 68 -3.65 6.61 -32.58
CA GLU A 68 -2.54 6.62 -31.61
C GLU A 68 -1.97 8.03 -31.29
N ARG A 69 -1.88 8.90 -32.30
CA ARG A 69 -1.36 10.26 -32.14
C ARG A 69 -2.19 11.32 -32.90
N ALA A 70 -3.47 11.07 -33.08
CA ALA A 70 -4.36 11.99 -33.78
C ALA A 70 -5.82 11.85 -33.35
N GLY A 71 -6.61 12.91 -33.54
CA GLY A 71 -8.03 12.91 -33.20
C GLY A 71 -8.28 12.95 -31.67
N TYR A 72 -7.47 13.74 -30.94
CA TYR A 72 -7.58 13.91 -29.51
C TYR A 72 -8.92 14.55 -29.12
N THR A 73 -9.53 14.01 -28.05
CA THR A 73 -10.61 14.68 -27.34
C THR A 73 -10.07 15.87 -26.54
N ALA A 74 -10.96 16.71 -26.02
CA ALA A 74 -10.56 17.80 -25.13
C ALA A 74 -9.84 17.23 -23.89
N PRO A 75 -8.57 17.62 -23.61
CA PRO A 75 -7.85 17.12 -22.46
C PRO A 75 -8.46 17.60 -21.14
N ILE A 76 -8.55 16.68 -20.17
CA ILE A 76 -8.91 16.97 -18.78
C ILE A 76 -7.62 17.25 -18.03
N THR A 77 -7.48 18.44 -17.46
CA THR A 77 -6.34 18.78 -16.62
C THR A 77 -6.52 18.16 -15.24
N LEU A 78 -5.60 17.28 -14.85
CA LEU A 78 -5.59 16.64 -13.52
C LEU A 78 -4.84 17.50 -12.50
N ALA A 79 -3.74 18.11 -12.92
CA ALA A 79 -2.94 19.04 -12.10
C ALA A 79 -2.11 19.98 -12.96
N THR A 80 -1.84 21.19 -12.40
CA THR A 80 -0.84 22.13 -12.91
C THR A 80 0.14 22.46 -11.81
N TYR A 81 1.38 22.82 -12.21
CA TYR A 81 2.49 23.10 -11.30
C TYR A 81 3.18 24.40 -11.71
N GLU A 82 3.41 25.25 -10.73
CA GLU A 82 4.12 26.54 -10.88
C GLU A 82 5.39 26.49 -10.01
N TYR A 83 6.50 27.01 -10.53
CA TYR A 83 7.81 26.96 -9.86
C TYR A 83 8.36 28.33 -9.55
N GLU A 84 9.15 28.44 -8.47
CA GLU A 84 9.87 29.67 -8.16
C GLU A 84 11.10 29.80 -9.06
N GLY A 85 11.23 30.95 -9.72
CA GLY A 85 12.34 31.27 -10.61
C GLY A 85 12.34 30.46 -11.91
N ASN A 86 13.05 30.97 -12.88
CA ASN A 86 13.22 30.31 -14.18
C ASN A 86 14.53 29.50 -14.16
N VAL A 87 14.55 28.40 -13.38
CA VAL A 87 15.74 27.59 -13.17
C VAL A 87 15.41 26.10 -13.34
N TYR A 88 16.41 25.34 -13.77
CA TYR A 88 16.32 23.89 -13.82
C TYR A 88 16.12 23.30 -12.41
N ASN A 89 15.15 22.40 -12.24
CA ASN A 89 14.69 21.91 -10.93
C ASN A 89 14.27 23.03 -9.97
N GLY A 90 13.51 24.00 -10.48
CA GLY A 90 12.92 25.06 -9.67
C GLY A 90 12.09 24.51 -8.51
N ARG A 91 12.02 25.28 -7.41
CA ARG A 91 11.18 24.90 -6.26
C ARG A 91 9.71 25.05 -6.64
N LEU A 92 8.90 24.02 -6.31
CA LEU A 92 7.45 24.04 -6.56
C LEU A 92 6.80 25.15 -5.71
N ALA A 93 6.29 26.19 -6.36
CA ALA A 93 5.61 27.30 -5.68
C ALA A 93 4.13 27.00 -5.44
N LYS A 94 3.48 26.36 -6.43
CA LYS A 94 2.06 26.04 -6.34
C LYS A 94 1.72 24.82 -7.17
N MET A 95 0.83 24.00 -6.63
CA MET A 95 0.12 22.95 -7.35
C MET A 95 -1.36 23.26 -7.35
N THR A 96 -2.02 23.16 -8.51
CA THR A 96 -3.47 23.32 -8.62
C THR A 96 -4.06 22.05 -9.19
N TYR A 97 -5.03 21.46 -8.48
CA TYR A 97 -5.78 20.29 -8.94
C TYR A 97 -6.77 20.67 -10.04
N GLY A 98 -7.22 19.73 -10.84
CA GLY A 98 -8.17 19.96 -11.91
C GLY A 98 -9.50 20.57 -11.47
N ASN A 99 -9.93 20.31 -10.23
CA ASN A 99 -11.11 20.90 -9.63
C ASN A 99 -10.89 22.35 -9.12
N GLY A 100 -9.66 22.90 -9.26
CA GLY A 100 -9.30 24.25 -8.85
C GLY A 100 -8.75 24.39 -7.43
N ASP A 101 -8.89 23.37 -6.57
CA ASP A 101 -8.24 23.37 -5.27
C ASP A 101 -6.72 23.47 -5.45
N SER A 102 -6.02 24.11 -4.52
CA SER A 102 -4.59 24.33 -4.70
C SER A 102 -3.81 24.20 -3.40
N VAL A 103 -2.51 23.97 -3.53
CA VAL A 103 -1.56 24.07 -2.44
C VAL A 103 -0.40 24.96 -2.87
N SER A 104 -0.06 25.95 -2.03
CA SER A 104 1.06 26.88 -2.26
C SER A 104 2.15 26.59 -1.24
N TYR A 105 3.39 26.61 -1.69
CA TYR A 105 4.58 26.30 -0.89
C TYR A 105 5.46 27.51 -0.67
N THR A 106 6.10 27.58 0.49
CA THR A 106 7.20 28.52 0.74
C THR A 106 8.39 27.76 1.29
N TYR A 107 9.57 28.32 1.10
CA TYR A 107 10.85 27.70 1.47
C TYR A 107 11.69 28.65 2.31
N ASP A 108 12.61 28.10 3.09
CA ASP A 108 13.63 28.88 3.79
C ASP A 108 14.88 29.11 2.92
N ALA A 109 15.87 29.79 3.48
CA ALA A 109 17.12 30.10 2.79
C ALA A 109 17.99 28.86 2.46
N PHE A 110 17.63 27.67 2.98
CA PHE A 110 18.31 26.40 2.74
C PHE A 110 17.51 25.48 1.82
N ASP A 111 16.52 26.02 1.10
CA ASP A 111 15.62 25.30 0.19
C ASP A 111 14.73 24.24 0.87
N ARG A 112 14.53 24.34 2.19
CA ARG A 112 13.63 23.45 2.93
C ARG A 112 12.22 24.05 2.94
N GLN A 113 11.21 23.19 2.71
CA GLN A 113 9.81 23.61 2.74
C GLN A 113 9.45 24.20 4.12
N ARG A 114 9.00 25.43 4.13
CA ARG A 114 8.57 26.14 5.34
C ARG A 114 7.07 26.09 5.56
N THR A 115 6.30 26.23 4.49
CA THR A 115 4.83 26.10 4.57
C THR A 115 4.25 25.37 3.39
N ALA A 116 3.06 24.78 3.60
CA ALA A 116 2.14 24.32 2.56
C ALA A 116 0.73 24.83 2.89
N ALA A 117 0.22 25.79 2.11
CA ALA A 117 -1.09 26.40 2.32
C ALA A 117 -2.11 25.78 1.35
N TYR A 118 -3.09 25.08 1.89
CA TYR A 118 -4.18 24.44 1.14
C TYR A 118 -5.36 25.40 1.00
N ASN A 119 -5.85 25.55 -0.23
CA ASN A 119 -6.97 26.39 -0.57
C ASN A 119 -7.99 25.57 -1.37
N ASP A 120 -9.22 25.56 -0.88
CA ASP A 120 -10.35 24.99 -1.59
C ASP A 120 -11.07 26.09 -2.39
N VAL A 121 -11.63 25.71 -3.53
CA VAL A 121 -12.48 26.57 -4.35
C VAL A 121 -13.93 26.31 -4.01
N ASP A 122 -14.67 27.37 -3.68
CA ASP A 122 -16.13 27.27 -3.62
C ASP A 122 -16.68 26.98 -5.02
N ARG A 123 -17.36 25.87 -5.18
CA ARG A 123 -17.84 25.39 -6.49
C ARG A 123 -18.96 26.26 -7.09
N THR A 124 -19.52 27.17 -6.30
CA THR A 124 -20.58 28.08 -6.72
C THR A 124 -20.06 29.47 -7.04
N THR A 125 -19.24 30.03 -6.12
CA THR A 125 -18.71 31.41 -6.26
C THR A 125 -17.36 31.47 -6.98
N HIS A 126 -16.67 30.34 -7.12
CA HIS A 126 -15.30 30.20 -7.62
C HIS A 126 -14.25 30.95 -6.77
N GLU A 127 -14.60 31.37 -5.56
CA GLU A 127 -13.68 32.00 -4.64
C GLU A 127 -12.77 30.95 -3.98
N GLN A 128 -11.46 31.27 -3.88
CA GLN A 128 -10.52 30.45 -3.14
C GLN A 128 -10.56 30.80 -1.65
N LYS A 129 -10.62 29.78 -0.81
CA LYS A 129 -10.59 29.89 0.64
C LYS A 129 -9.47 29.03 1.21
N ASN A 130 -8.56 29.63 1.98
CA ASN A 130 -7.60 28.86 2.75
C ASN A 130 -8.30 27.98 3.77
N VAL A 131 -8.04 26.68 3.73
CA VAL A 131 -8.63 25.68 4.64
C VAL A 131 -7.64 25.21 5.70
N ALA A 132 -6.34 25.23 5.39
CA ALA A 132 -5.28 24.91 6.33
C ALA A 132 -3.93 25.39 5.80
N THR A 133 -3.04 25.80 6.71
CA THR A 133 -1.63 26.01 6.38
C THR A 133 -0.77 25.17 7.29
N TYR A 134 0.10 24.36 6.69
CA TYR A 134 1.05 23.51 7.40
C TYR A 134 2.40 24.19 7.45
N HIS A 135 3.04 24.16 8.63
CA HIS A 135 4.30 24.81 8.92
C HIS A 135 5.34 23.80 9.36
N TYR A 136 6.59 24.02 8.98
CA TYR A 136 7.72 23.12 9.24
C TYR A 136 8.90 23.91 9.80
N ASP A 137 9.39 23.51 10.97
CA ASP A 137 10.55 24.08 11.63
C ASP A 137 11.69 23.06 11.66
N TYR A 138 12.90 23.50 11.35
CA TYR A 138 14.08 22.64 11.25
C TYR A 138 15.19 23.11 12.18
N SER A 139 15.99 22.17 12.65
CA SER A 139 17.25 22.44 13.34
C SER A 139 18.36 22.88 12.37
N SER A 140 19.50 23.30 12.92
CA SER A 140 20.69 23.69 12.15
C SER A 140 21.32 22.55 11.36
N ASP A 141 21.12 21.31 11.81
CA ASP A 141 21.59 20.06 11.18
C ASP A 141 20.56 19.43 10.23
N ASN A 142 19.56 20.21 9.81
CA ASN A 142 18.55 19.83 8.82
C ASN A 142 17.45 18.86 9.30
N ALA A 143 17.37 18.51 10.58
CA ALA A 143 16.29 17.66 11.07
C ALA A 143 15.00 18.47 11.27
N LEU A 144 13.85 17.89 10.91
CA LEU A 144 12.53 18.44 11.18
C LEU A 144 12.26 18.36 12.69
N THR A 145 12.18 19.49 13.39
CA THR A 145 12.00 19.51 14.85
C THR A 145 10.56 19.76 15.26
N ARG A 146 9.80 20.45 14.42
CA ARG A 146 8.39 20.74 14.66
C ARG A 146 7.64 20.87 13.35
N GLN A 147 6.39 20.41 13.36
CA GLN A 147 5.41 20.76 12.34
C GLN A 147 4.07 21.09 13.02
N TYR A 148 3.30 22.01 12.46
CA TYR A 148 2.01 22.39 12.99
C TYR A 148 1.09 22.88 11.90
N ALA A 149 -0.22 22.73 12.12
CA ALA A 149 -1.25 23.25 11.23
C ALA A 149 -1.90 24.49 11.83
N THR A 150 -2.23 25.45 10.98
CA THR A 150 -3.12 26.56 11.32
C THR A 150 -4.37 26.49 10.46
N GLY A 151 -5.52 26.81 11.06
CA GLY A 151 -6.78 27.00 10.33
C GLY A 151 -6.82 28.32 9.57
N SER A 152 -7.92 28.58 8.88
CA SER A 152 -8.18 29.83 8.14
C SER A 152 -8.14 31.09 9.03
N ASP A 153 -8.34 30.94 10.33
CA ASP A 153 -8.25 32.02 11.34
C ASP A 153 -6.80 32.23 11.87
N GLY A 154 -5.82 31.50 11.33
CA GLY A 154 -4.41 31.54 11.72
C GLY A 154 -4.10 30.87 13.05
N LYS A 155 -5.09 30.29 13.75
CA LYS A 155 -4.83 29.59 15.02
C LYS A 155 -4.33 28.18 14.77
N ILE A 156 -3.40 27.75 15.63
CA ILE A 156 -2.90 26.37 15.62
C ILE A 156 -4.06 25.40 15.89
N THR A 157 -4.19 24.39 15.05
CA THR A 157 -5.19 23.32 15.18
C THR A 157 -4.57 22.03 15.69
N GLU A 158 -3.35 21.72 15.26
CA GLU A 158 -2.55 20.57 15.70
C GLU A 158 -1.07 20.88 15.63
N GLN A 159 -0.25 20.17 16.40
CA GLN A 159 1.20 20.31 16.36
C GLN A 159 1.92 19.02 16.75
N TYR A 160 3.08 18.83 16.13
CA TYR A 160 4.02 17.74 16.36
C TYR A 160 5.39 18.27 16.68
N SER A 161 6.13 17.60 17.55
CA SER A 161 7.55 17.87 17.82
C SER A 161 8.35 16.58 17.75
N TYR A 162 9.61 16.69 17.34
CA TYR A 162 10.50 15.57 17.08
C TYR A 162 11.86 15.82 17.73
N GLN A 163 12.46 14.75 18.26
CA GLN A 163 13.82 14.76 18.80
C GLN A 163 14.60 13.59 18.20
N TYR A 164 15.86 13.85 17.93
CA TYR A 164 16.77 12.90 17.31
C TYR A 164 18.01 12.70 18.17
N ASP A 165 18.64 11.55 18.07
CA ASP A 165 19.93 11.31 18.67
C ASP A 165 21.08 11.88 17.81
N SER A 166 22.32 11.70 18.28
CA SER A 166 23.53 12.20 17.59
C SER A 166 23.77 11.55 16.21
N LEU A 167 23.11 10.42 15.91
CA LEU A 167 23.15 9.75 14.62
C LEU A 167 22.00 10.18 13.68
N GLY A 168 21.13 11.10 14.14
CA GLY A 168 19.99 11.58 13.39
C GLY A 168 18.78 10.63 13.40
N ARG A 169 18.74 9.63 14.31
CA ARG A 169 17.59 8.71 14.45
C ARG A 169 16.52 9.35 15.33
N LEU A 170 15.26 9.18 14.95
CA LEU A 170 14.12 9.67 15.74
C LEU A 170 14.05 8.91 17.07
N ILE A 171 14.20 9.61 18.20
CA ILE A 171 14.11 9.03 19.55
C ILE A 171 12.84 9.43 20.27
N HIS A 172 12.22 10.54 19.88
CA HIS A 172 10.98 10.99 20.51
C HIS A 172 10.12 11.77 19.51
N SER A 173 8.81 11.47 19.48
CA SER A 173 7.82 12.31 18.80
C SER A 173 6.66 12.61 19.75
N ARG A 174 6.04 13.77 19.58
CA ARG A 174 4.90 14.20 20.39
C ARG A 174 3.89 14.93 19.54
N GLN A 175 2.63 14.52 19.60
CA GLN A 175 1.48 15.26 19.09
C GLN A 175 0.76 15.95 20.24
N SER A 176 0.38 17.19 20.06
CA SER A 176 -0.30 18.00 21.06
C SER A 176 -1.47 18.76 20.45
N THR A 177 -2.46 19.09 21.29
CA THR A 177 -3.52 20.03 20.91
C THR A 177 -2.96 21.43 20.67
N ALA A 178 -3.75 22.32 20.10
CA ALA A 178 -3.43 23.75 19.97
C ALA A 178 -2.96 24.38 21.30
N LYS A 179 -3.48 23.95 22.42
CA LYS A 179 -3.11 24.44 23.76
C LYS A 179 -1.92 23.71 24.38
N GLY A 180 -1.28 22.78 23.65
CA GLY A 180 -0.11 22.03 24.11
C GLY A 180 -0.41 20.81 24.96
N ALA A 181 -1.69 20.45 25.19
CA ALA A 181 -2.04 19.21 25.90
C ALA A 181 -1.63 17.98 25.05
N LEU A 182 -1.07 16.97 25.70
CA LEU A 182 -0.62 15.74 25.04
C LEU A 182 -1.81 15.00 24.43
N ILE A 183 -1.71 14.68 23.12
CA ILE A 183 -2.59 13.74 22.44
C ILE A 183 -1.91 12.37 22.43
N GLN A 184 -0.68 12.32 21.93
CA GLN A 184 0.15 11.12 21.94
C GLN A 184 1.64 11.47 21.97
N SER A 185 2.45 10.50 22.40
CA SER A 185 3.91 10.56 22.26
C SER A 185 4.47 9.19 21.95
N THR A 186 5.64 9.15 21.28
CA THR A 186 6.42 7.94 21.05
C THR A 186 7.85 8.14 21.51
N GLN A 187 8.47 7.07 22.00
CA GLN A 187 9.91 7.01 22.27
C GLN A 187 10.48 5.76 21.64
N HIS A 188 11.67 5.87 21.07
CA HIS A 188 12.39 4.77 20.44
C HIS A 188 13.80 4.65 21.01
N MET A 189 14.26 3.43 21.22
CA MET A 189 15.63 3.12 21.60
C MET A 189 16.26 2.19 20.57
N TYR A 190 17.55 2.37 20.37
CA TYR A 190 18.31 1.63 19.36
C TYR A 190 19.59 1.06 19.95
N ASP A 191 20.04 -0.06 19.42
CA ASP A 191 21.36 -0.61 19.72
C ASP A 191 22.47 0.00 18.83
N ALA A 192 23.70 -0.43 19.08
CA ALA A 192 24.87 0.02 18.32
C ALA A 192 24.85 -0.43 16.84
N ALA A 193 24.08 -1.47 16.49
CA ALA A 193 23.87 -1.96 15.14
C ALA A 193 22.71 -1.25 14.42
N ASN A 194 22.18 -0.17 15.01
CA ASN A 194 21.06 0.62 14.48
C ASN A 194 19.71 -0.12 14.44
N ARG A 195 19.53 -1.19 15.25
CA ARG A 195 18.26 -1.90 15.37
C ARG A 195 17.44 -1.31 16.51
N MET A 196 16.14 -1.20 16.34
CA MET A 196 15.24 -0.74 17.40
C MET A 196 15.16 -1.79 18.51
N THR A 197 15.53 -1.42 19.74
CA THR A 197 15.46 -2.31 20.92
C THR A 197 14.18 -2.13 21.69
N SER A 198 13.60 -0.93 21.66
CA SER A 198 12.29 -0.71 22.26
C SER A 198 11.56 0.46 21.61
N GLN A 199 10.24 0.37 21.69
CA GLN A 199 9.31 1.45 21.33
C GLN A 199 8.30 1.62 22.46
N THR A 200 8.08 2.85 22.87
CA THR A 200 7.03 3.22 23.82
C THR A 200 6.10 4.21 23.16
N TRP A 201 4.80 4.05 23.32
CA TRP A 201 3.82 5.05 22.90
C TRP A 201 2.79 5.29 24.01
N GLN A 202 2.32 6.52 24.08
CA GLN A 202 1.37 6.97 25.10
C GLN A 202 0.17 7.65 24.45
N PHE A 203 -1.03 7.27 24.89
CA PHE A 203 -2.29 7.93 24.54
C PHE A 203 -3.01 8.31 25.85
N GLY A 204 -3.23 9.60 26.07
CA GLY A 204 -3.76 10.06 27.35
C GLY A 204 -2.93 9.54 28.53
N THR A 205 -3.50 8.71 29.40
CA THR A 205 -2.80 8.07 30.54
C THR A 205 -2.27 6.68 30.25
N GLY A 206 -2.66 6.07 29.10
CA GLY A 206 -2.24 4.73 28.71
C GLY A 206 -0.82 4.73 28.16
N LEU A 207 0.09 3.95 28.78
CA LEU A 207 1.47 3.76 28.34
C LEU A 207 1.64 2.35 27.81
N TYR A 208 2.02 2.24 26.55
CA TYR A 208 2.30 1.00 25.83
C TYR A 208 3.81 0.88 25.64
N HIS A 209 4.31 -0.34 25.72
CA HIS A 209 5.74 -0.58 25.51
C HIS A 209 5.94 -1.87 24.72
N GLN A 210 6.80 -1.84 23.71
CA GLN A 210 7.32 -3.01 23.02
C GLN A 210 8.83 -3.08 23.17
N GLN A 211 9.32 -4.25 23.49
CA GLN A 211 10.75 -4.56 23.56
C GLN A 211 11.07 -5.67 22.55
N TYR A 212 12.11 -5.44 21.77
CA TYR A 212 12.51 -6.31 20.67
C TYR A 212 13.75 -7.11 21.04
N SER A 213 13.73 -8.41 20.83
CA SER A 213 14.87 -9.31 20.94
C SER A 213 15.25 -9.84 19.56
N TYR A 214 16.54 -9.96 19.29
CA TYR A 214 17.07 -10.39 18.00
C TYR A 214 17.80 -11.71 18.10
N THR A 215 17.80 -12.53 17.03
CA THR A 215 18.55 -13.79 16.98
C THR A 215 20.05 -13.56 17.10
N GLY A 216 20.74 -14.49 17.72
CA GLY A 216 22.19 -14.41 17.94
C GLY A 216 22.66 -13.40 18.99
N VAL A 217 21.74 -12.72 19.70
CA VAL A 217 22.07 -11.83 20.82
C VAL A 217 21.63 -12.48 22.13
N LYS A 218 22.54 -12.63 23.09
CA LYS A 218 22.21 -13.06 24.45
C LYS A 218 21.51 -11.95 25.22
N ALA A 219 20.80 -12.31 26.30
CA ALA A 219 20.14 -11.36 27.19
C ALA A 219 21.09 -10.32 27.82
N ASP A 220 22.38 -10.63 27.94
CA ASP A 220 23.46 -9.76 28.41
C ASP A 220 24.05 -8.86 27.32
N GLY A 221 23.53 -8.92 26.08
CA GLY A 221 24.04 -8.16 24.95
C GLY A 221 25.24 -8.79 24.24
N ALA A 222 25.75 -9.92 24.72
CA ALA A 222 26.86 -10.62 24.06
C ALA A 222 26.36 -11.38 22.81
N THR A 223 27.13 -11.34 21.74
CA THR A 223 26.82 -12.03 20.50
C THR A 223 27.32 -13.48 20.52
N ASN A 224 26.48 -14.42 20.09
CA ASN A 224 26.84 -15.83 19.88
C ASN A 224 27.15 -16.07 18.40
N GLY A 225 28.29 -15.63 17.89
CA GLY A 225 28.59 -15.80 16.47
C GLY A 225 27.84 -14.85 15.55
N SER A 226 27.46 -15.25 14.36
CA SER A 226 26.79 -14.36 13.39
C SER A 226 25.40 -13.93 13.85
N VAL A 227 25.23 -12.66 14.15
CA VAL A 227 23.93 -12.03 14.39
C VAL A 227 23.27 -11.77 13.05
N ASP A 228 22.17 -12.43 12.76
CA ASP A 228 21.46 -12.27 11.47
C ASP A 228 20.49 -11.10 11.43
N GLY A 229 20.20 -10.50 12.60
CA GLY A 229 19.36 -9.31 12.71
C GLY A 229 17.85 -9.57 12.69
N THR A 230 17.41 -10.83 12.59
CA THR A 230 15.98 -11.16 12.63
C THR A 230 15.42 -11.06 14.06
N ILE A 231 14.17 -10.62 14.17
CA ILE A 231 13.48 -10.51 15.46
C ILE A 231 13.14 -11.90 15.97
N SER A 232 13.64 -12.27 17.14
CA SER A 232 13.32 -13.55 17.79
C SER A 232 12.13 -13.48 18.74
N ALA A 233 11.92 -12.32 19.37
CA ALA A 233 10.77 -12.08 20.24
C ALA A 233 10.42 -10.60 20.33
N ILE A 234 9.14 -10.33 20.59
CA ILE A 234 8.63 -9.01 20.97
C ILE A 234 7.82 -9.18 22.24
N THR A 235 8.21 -8.45 23.29
CA THR A 235 7.43 -8.35 24.51
C THR A 235 6.61 -7.06 24.47
N THR A 236 5.28 -7.18 24.57
CA THR A 236 4.34 -6.05 24.50
C THR A 236 3.66 -5.87 25.85
N THR A 237 3.82 -4.69 26.45
CA THR A 237 3.08 -4.27 27.63
C THR A 237 1.92 -3.39 27.23
N VAL A 238 0.72 -3.73 27.68
CA VAL A 238 -0.53 -3.00 27.43
C VAL A 238 -1.07 -2.56 28.79
N PRO A 239 -1.52 -1.29 28.97
CA PRO A 239 -2.04 -0.80 30.22
C PRO A 239 -3.15 -1.67 30.79
N GLY A 240 -3.00 -2.09 32.06
CA GLY A 240 -4.01 -2.90 32.76
C GLY A 240 -4.15 -4.34 32.25
N GLN A 241 -3.25 -4.81 31.38
CA GLN A 241 -3.24 -6.16 30.86
C GLN A 241 -1.94 -6.90 31.21
N SER A 242 -1.95 -8.23 31.14
CA SER A 242 -0.74 -9.03 31.24
C SER A 242 0.23 -8.74 30.10
N VAL A 243 1.51 -8.92 30.36
CA VAL A 243 2.56 -8.76 29.35
C VAL A 243 2.40 -9.86 28.28
N ILE A 244 2.39 -9.47 27.02
CA ILE A 244 2.23 -10.37 25.89
C ILE A 244 3.61 -10.64 25.27
N THR A 245 3.97 -11.90 25.07
CA THR A 245 5.22 -12.26 24.37
C THR A 245 4.90 -12.92 23.05
N SER A 246 5.40 -12.33 21.95
CA SER A 246 5.40 -12.91 20.63
C SER A 246 6.78 -13.48 20.32
N THR A 247 6.85 -14.74 19.91
CA THR A 247 8.11 -15.42 19.51
C THR A 247 8.09 -15.76 18.03
N TYR A 248 9.25 -15.71 17.39
CA TYR A 248 9.40 -15.92 15.95
C TYR A 248 10.47 -16.96 15.68
N GLY A 249 10.18 -17.92 14.79
CA GLY A 249 11.13 -18.90 14.31
C GLY A 249 11.36 -18.76 12.82
N TYR A 250 12.59 -18.99 12.38
CA TYR A 250 13.01 -18.83 10.98
C TYR A 250 13.77 -20.07 10.51
N ASN A 251 13.75 -20.31 9.20
CA ASN A 251 14.62 -21.29 8.57
C ASN A 251 15.96 -20.65 8.11
N ASP A 252 16.84 -21.47 7.52
CA ASP A 252 18.16 -21.03 7.05
C ASP A 252 18.11 -19.96 5.92
N LEU A 253 16.94 -19.82 5.25
CA LEU A 253 16.65 -18.79 4.27
C LEU A 253 16.06 -17.55 4.88
N ARG A 254 16.00 -17.43 6.23
CA ARG A 254 15.35 -16.37 7.01
C ARG A 254 13.85 -16.22 6.76
N GLN A 255 13.20 -17.25 6.23
CA GLN A 255 11.75 -17.27 6.08
C GLN A 255 11.11 -17.60 7.42
N LEU A 256 10.05 -16.89 7.78
CA LEU A 256 9.31 -17.09 9.02
C LEU A 256 8.63 -18.48 9.00
N THR A 257 9.01 -19.36 9.91
CA THR A 257 8.44 -20.73 10.04
C THR A 257 7.43 -20.84 11.17
N SER A 258 7.52 -19.97 12.18
CA SER A 258 6.57 -19.97 13.29
C SER A 258 6.42 -18.60 13.93
N LYS A 259 5.23 -18.34 14.48
CA LYS A 259 4.93 -17.22 15.38
C LYS A 259 4.08 -17.75 16.53
N GLY A 260 4.58 -17.65 17.77
CA GLY A 260 3.85 -18.01 18.98
C GLY A 260 3.46 -16.78 19.76
N VAL A 261 2.29 -16.80 20.41
CA VAL A 261 1.84 -15.73 21.31
C VAL A 261 1.50 -16.34 22.67
N THR A 262 2.16 -15.85 23.71
CA THR A 262 1.96 -16.29 25.09
C THR A 262 1.68 -15.11 26.02
N VAL A 263 0.97 -15.38 27.10
CA VAL A 263 0.75 -14.46 28.22
C VAL A 263 1.04 -15.19 29.53
N PRO A 264 1.56 -14.53 30.58
CA PRO A 264 1.71 -15.14 31.90
C PRO A 264 0.34 -15.33 32.53
N ASP A 265 0.11 -16.48 33.16
CA ASP A 265 -1.01 -16.73 34.06
C ASP A 265 -0.80 -16.02 35.44
N GLN A 266 -1.73 -16.22 36.35
CA GLN A 266 -1.65 -15.64 37.69
C GLN A 266 -0.41 -16.10 38.50
N ASN A 267 0.21 -17.21 38.14
CA ASN A 267 1.41 -17.76 38.74
C ASN A 267 2.69 -17.37 37.99
N GLY A 268 2.58 -16.60 36.91
CA GLY A 268 3.70 -16.21 36.06
C GLY A 268 4.07 -17.28 34.99
N THR A 269 3.33 -18.39 34.93
CA THR A 269 3.56 -19.42 33.92
C THR A 269 3.07 -18.95 32.54
N GLN A 270 3.90 -19.05 31.51
CA GLN A 270 3.54 -18.63 30.16
C GLN A 270 2.46 -19.54 29.57
N THR A 271 1.27 -19.00 29.40
CA THR A 271 0.13 -19.66 28.78
C THR A 271 0.02 -19.25 27.33
N LYS A 272 -0.13 -20.26 26.45
CA LYS A 272 -0.25 -20.06 25.01
C LYS A 272 -1.63 -19.49 24.66
N VAL A 273 -1.63 -18.37 23.88
CA VAL A 273 -2.83 -17.78 23.31
C VAL A 273 -3.09 -18.40 21.93
N TYR A 274 -2.08 -18.36 21.05
CA TYR A 274 -2.11 -19.06 19.76
C TYR A 274 -0.69 -19.28 19.21
N ASP A 275 -0.59 -20.24 18.31
CA ASP A 275 0.57 -20.45 17.43
C ASP A 275 0.18 -20.31 15.97
N ARG A 276 1.13 -19.90 15.17
CA ARG A 276 1.05 -19.91 13.72
C ARG A 276 2.30 -20.58 13.14
N ALA A 277 2.10 -21.56 12.27
CA ALA A 277 3.16 -22.24 11.53
C ALA A 277 3.08 -21.87 10.04
N TYR A 278 4.23 -21.85 9.39
CA TYR A 278 4.36 -21.58 7.96
C TYR A 278 5.18 -22.67 7.31
N THR A 279 4.74 -23.16 6.18
CA THR A 279 5.52 -24.06 5.33
C THR A 279 5.65 -23.46 3.93
N TYR A 280 6.78 -23.74 3.31
CA TYR A 280 7.08 -23.24 1.98
C TYR A 280 7.14 -24.39 1.00
N ASP A 281 6.86 -24.15 -0.28
CA ASP A 281 6.92 -25.16 -1.32
C ASP A 281 8.34 -25.74 -1.42
N ARG A 282 8.41 -26.99 -1.92
CA ARG A 282 9.67 -27.67 -2.18
C ARG A 282 9.77 -27.89 -3.68
N ILE A 283 10.81 -27.38 -4.28
CA ILE A 283 11.12 -27.65 -5.67
C ILE A 283 12.00 -28.89 -5.69
N ALA A 284 11.51 -29.98 -6.29
CA ALA A 284 12.31 -31.18 -6.52
C ALA A 284 13.32 -30.90 -7.64
N VAL A 285 14.59 -31.08 -7.35
CA VAL A 285 15.68 -31.11 -8.35
C VAL A 285 16.37 -32.45 -8.30
N ASP A 286 16.97 -32.90 -9.40
CA ASP A 286 17.52 -34.26 -9.63
C ASP A 286 18.49 -34.75 -8.54
N SER A 287 18.90 -33.97 -7.58
CA SER A 287 19.85 -34.33 -6.52
C SER A 287 19.41 -33.98 -5.09
N GLY A 288 18.15 -33.60 -4.84
CA GLY A 288 17.67 -33.31 -3.49
C GLY A 288 16.44 -32.40 -3.46
N ASN A 289 15.77 -32.34 -2.30
CA ASN A 289 14.68 -31.41 -2.06
C ASN A 289 15.23 -30.04 -1.73
N TRP A 290 15.00 -29.07 -2.60
CA TRP A 290 15.29 -27.66 -2.33
C TRP A 290 14.06 -26.98 -1.74
N MET A 291 14.24 -26.10 -0.75
CA MET A 291 13.13 -25.27 -0.27
C MET A 291 12.81 -24.20 -1.29
N GLY A 292 11.55 -24.15 -1.71
CA GLY A 292 11.01 -23.04 -2.50
C GLY A 292 10.73 -21.82 -1.61
N THR A 293 10.30 -20.75 -2.23
CA THR A 293 10.08 -19.47 -1.58
C THR A 293 8.61 -19.12 -1.48
N ARG A 294 7.73 -19.84 -2.18
CA ARG A 294 6.28 -19.65 -2.10
C ARG A 294 5.71 -20.35 -0.87
N LEU A 295 4.78 -19.68 -0.21
CA LEU A 295 4.08 -20.20 0.95
C LEU A 295 3.19 -21.39 0.54
N ALA A 296 3.50 -22.60 1.01
CA ALA A 296 2.69 -23.79 0.74
C ALA A 296 1.51 -23.90 1.69
N SER A 297 1.73 -23.61 2.99
CA SER A 297 0.63 -23.61 3.95
C SER A 297 0.88 -22.70 5.14
N THR A 298 -0.21 -22.32 5.83
CA THR A 298 -0.18 -21.76 7.18
C THR A 298 -1.12 -22.54 8.08
N GLY A 299 -0.68 -22.84 9.31
CA GLY A 299 -1.48 -23.48 10.33
C GLY A 299 -1.59 -22.62 11.58
N TYR A 300 -2.74 -22.63 12.23
CA TYR A 300 -3.03 -21.92 13.49
C TYR A 300 -3.52 -22.90 14.51
N THR A 301 -3.05 -22.77 15.76
CA THR A 301 -3.62 -23.45 16.91
C THR A 301 -3.96 -22.40 17.99
N PHE A 302 -5.17 -22.45 18.51
CA PHE A 302 -5.66 -21.56 19.55
C PHE A 302 -6.68 -22.30 20.43
N GLY A 303 -6.45 -22.28 21.75
CA GLY A 303 -7.19 -23.14 22.67
C GLY A 303 -7.11 -24.60 22.26
N SER A 304 -8.25 -25.28 22.16
CA SER A 304 -8.40 -26.66 21.63
C SER A 304 -8.67 -26.71 20.12
N SER A 305 -8.62 -25.56 19.43
CA SER A 305 -8.99 -25.44 18.03
C SER A 305 -7.76 -25.27 17.13
N SER A 306 -7.91 -25.70 15.87
CA SER A 306 -6.92 -25.48 14.83
C SER A 306 -7.57 -25.00 13.55
N ARG A 307 -6.80 -24.27 12.74
CA ARG A 307 -7.19 -23.87 11.39
C ARG A 307 -5.97 -23.86 10.49
N SER A 308 -6.08 -24.38 9.30
CA SER A 308 -5.00 -24.37 8.32
C SER A 308 -5.46 -23.87 6.96
N PHE A 309 -4.52 -23.32 6.20
CA PHE A 309 -4.71 -22.89 4.82
C PHE A 309 -3.60 -23.51 3.98
N THR A 310 -3.98 -24.17 2.91
CA THR A 310 -3.05 -24.73 1.91
C THR A 310 -3.24 -23.99 0.59
N TYR A 311 -2.14 -23.61 -0.05
CA TYR A 311 -2.12 -22.80 -1.25
C TYR A 311 -1.64 -23.60 -2.44
N THR A 312 -2.30 -23.43 -3.58
CA THR A 312 -1.87 -23.97 -4.89
C THR A 312 -1.69 -22.80 -5.85
N TYR A 313 -0.68 -22.89 -6.70
CA TYR A 313 -0.28 -21.80 -7.60
C TYR A 313 -0.28 -22.25 -9.05
N ASP A 314 -0.47 -21.29 -9.98
CA ASP A 314 -0.17 -21.49 -11.40
C ASP A 314 1.34 -21.26 -11.70
N ASP A 315 1.72 -21.46 -12.97
CA ASP A 315 3.11 -21.24 -13.41
C ASP A 315 3.55 -19.76 -13.33
N SER A 316 2.60 -18.83 -13.34
CA SER A 316 2.85 -17.39 -13.16
C SER A 316 2.99 -17.00 -11.69
N GLY A 317 2.74 -17.92 -10.76
CA GLY A 317 2.81 -17.70 -9.32
C GLY A 317 1.52 -17.15 -8.70
N ASN A 318 0.41 -17.07 -9.42
CA ASN A 318 -0.86 -16.68 -8.83
C ASN A 318 -1.48 -17.85 -8.04
N ILE A 319 -2.10 -17.54 -6.90
CA ILE A 319 -2.84 -18.53 -6.10
C ILE A 319 -4.08 -18.98 -6.87
N THR A 320 -4.13 -20.23 -7.29
CA THR A 320 -5.28 -20.83 -7.98
C THR A 320 -6.25 -21.53 -7.03
N LYS A 321 -5.77 -21.94 -5.85
CA LYS A 321 -6.64 -22.58 -4.86
C LYS A 321 -6.16 -22.30 -3.44
N ILE A 322 -7.12 -22.07 -2.55
CA ILE A 322 -6.92 -22.05 -1.10
C ILE A 322 -7.86 -23.10 -0.49
N VAL A 323 -7.28 -24.06 0.23
CA VAL A 323 -8.06 -25.02 1.03
C VAL A 323 -7.94 -24.62 2.49
N THR A 324 -9.08 -24.46 3.16
CA THR A 324 -9.17 -24.19 4.59
C THR A 324 -9.65 -25.43 5.31
N ASP A 325 -8.91 -25.89 6.32
CA ASP A 325 -9.26 -27.05 7.13
C ASP A 325 -9.05 -26.73 8.62
N GLY A 326 -9.62 -27.52 9.51
CA GLY A 326 -9.43 -27.41 10.96
C GLY A 326 -10.66 -27.73 11.78
N THR A 327 -10.47 -27.75 13.11
CA THR A 327 -11.52 -28.10 14.09
C THR A 327 -12.41 -26.91 14.46
N SER A 328 -11.95 -25.69 14.24
CA SER A 328 -12.66 -24.43 14.59
C SER A 328 -13.59 -23.90 13.51
N VAL A 329 -13.67 -24.57 12.36
CA VAL A 329 -14.50 -24.18 11.21
C VAL A 329 -15.75 -25.05 11.19
N PRO A 330 -16.92 -24.56 10.76
CA PRO A 330 -18.05 -25.43 10.53
C PRO A 330 -17.65 -26.57 9.57
N LYS A 331 -17.59 -27.70 10.08
CA LYS A 331 -17.44 -29.11 9.64
C LYS A 331 -17.07 -29.51 8.20
N ALA A 332 -16.84 -28.62 7.26
CA ALA A 332 -16.41 -28.97 5.92
C ALA A 332 -15.13 -28.24 5.56
N ALA A 333 -14.16 -28.96 5.01
CA ALA A 333 -13.03 -28.33 4.36
C ALA A 333 -13.57 -27.29 3.36
N GLU A 334 -13.33 -26.01 3.64
CA GLU A 334 -13.71 -24.94 2.73
C GLU A 334 -12.59 -24.77 1.72
N TRP A 335 -12.95 -24.67 0.48
CA TRP A 335 -12.00 -24.33 -0.56
C TRP A 335 -12.52 -23.18 -1.41
N LYS A 336 -11.57 -22.42 -1.97
CA LYS A 336 -11.79 -21.40 -2.98
C LYS A 336 -10.83 -21.62 -4.13
N GLU A 337 -11.33 -21.51 -5.34
CA GLU A 337 -10.57 -21.64 -6.58
C GLU A 337 -10.66 -20.33 -7.35
N TYR A 338 -9.56 -19.95 -7.95
CA TYR A 338 -9.38 -18.69 -8.67
C TYR A 338 -8.81 -18.95 -10.05
N THR A 339 -9.26 -18.18 -11.04
CA THR A 339 -8.66 -18.20 -12.37
C THR A 339 -8.38 -16.77 -12.80
N TYR A 340 -7.36 -16.62 -13.63
CA TYR A 340 -6.85 -15.32 -14.08
C TYR A 340 -6.78 -15.29 -15.60
N ASP A 341 -6.85 -14.08 -16.17
CA ASP A 341 -6.59 -13.87 -17.58
C ASP A 341 -5.07 -13.72 -17.87
N ALA A 342 -4.72 -13.48 -19.12
CA ALA A 342 -3.34 -13.30 -19.55
C ALA A 342 -2.66 -12.06 -18.93
N GLN A 343 -3.44 -11.10 -18.43
CA GLN A 343 -2.96 -9.89 -17.75
C GLN A 343 -2.81 -10.10 -16.24
N GLY A 344 -3.14 -11.30 -15.75
CA GLY A 344 -3.12 -11.62 -14.32
C GLY A 344 -4.32 -11.10 -13.54
N GLN A 345 -5.37 -10.60 -14.21
CA GLN A 345 -6.60 -10.13 -13.57
C GLN A 345 -7.45 -11.32 -13.10
N LEU A 346 -8.07 -11.22 -11.94
CA LEU A 346 -8.96 -12.25 -11.40
C LEU A 346 -10.27 -12.32 -12.21
N VAL A 347 -10.48 -13.38 -12.99
CA VAL A 347 -11.70 -13.55 -13.80
C VAL A 347 -12.72 -14.48 -13.15
N SER A 348 -12.32 -15.33 -12.20
CA SER A 348 -13.26 -16.23 -11.52
C SER A 348 -12.88 -16.49 -10.06
N GLU A 349 -13.90 -16.50 -9.20
CA GLU A 349 -13.84 -17.04 -7.84
C GLU A 349 -14.94 -18.11 -7.69
N LYS A 350 -14.58 -19.32 -7.27
CA LYS A 350 -15.51 -20.41 -6.97
C LYS A 350 -15.23 -20.94 -5.56
N ASN A 351 -16.25 -21.33 -4.83
CA ASN A 351 -16.10 -21.83 -3.46
C ASN A 351 -16.80 -23.17 -3.22
N SER A 352 -16.50 -23.79 -2.08
CA SER A 352 -17.07 -25.08 -1.65
C SER A 352 -18.59 -25.10 -1.56
N SER A 353 -19.23 -23.95 -1.35
CA SER A 353 -20.71 -23.79 -1.38
C SER A 353 -21.28 -23.73 -2.81
N LYS A 354 -20.48 -24.08 -3.84
CA LYS A 354 -20.84 -24.04 -5.26
C LYS A 354 -21.25 -22.63 -5.76
N THR A 355 -20.88 -21.58 -5.04
CA THR A 355 -21.05 -20.21 -5.52
C THR A 355 -19.89 -19.89 -6.47
N THR A 356 -20.23 -19.38 -7.65
CA THR A 356 -19.25 -18.93 -8.65
C THR A 356 -19.50 -17.47 -8.93
N PHE A 357 -18.44 -16.65 -8.85
CA PHE A 357 -18.40 -15.29 -9.35
C PHE A 357 -17.51 -15.24 -10.59
N LEU A 358 -17.97 -14.52 -11.62
CA LEU A 358 -17.18 -14.20 -12.79
C LEU A 358 -17.07 -12.68 -12.89
N TYR A 359 -15.87 -12.23 -13.24
CA TYR A 359 -15.54 -10.83 -13.42
C TYR A 359 -15.08 -10.62 -14.86
N ALA A 360 -15.75 -9.73 -15.56
CA ALA A 360 -15.37 -9.38 -16.92
C ALA A 360 -14.75 -7.98 -16.93
N TYR A 361 -13.68 -7.83 -17.70
CA TYR A 361 -12.95 -6.58 -17.86
C TYR A 361 -12.90 -6.17 -19.33
N ASP A 362 -12.73 -4.89 -19.58
CA ASP A 362 -12.23 -4.45 -20.88
C ASP A 362 -10.70 -4.56 -20.93
N THR A 363 -10.12 -4.31 -22.09
CA THR A 363 -8.67 -4.43 -22.29
C THR A 363 -7.89 -3.34 -21.52
N ALA A 364 -8.55 -2.29 -21.02
CA ALA A 364 -7.98 -1.28 -20.15
C ALA A 364 -8.03 -1.66 -18.66
N GLY A 365 -8.55 -2.83 -18.33
CA GLY A 365 -8.70 -3.29 -16.95
C GLY A 365 -9.89 -2.68 -16.21
N ASN A 366 -10.84 -2.05 -16.93
CA ASN A 366 -12.06 -1.60 -16.28
C ASN A 366 -13.02 -2.78 -16.12
N ILE A 367 -13.53 -3.00 -14.92
CA ILE A 367 -14.52 -4.06 -14.67
C ILE A 367 -15.82 -3.73 -15.39
N ARG A 368 -16.35 -4.67 -16.20
CA ARG A 368 -17.55 -4.50 -17.03
C ARG A 368 -18.76 -5.17 -16.44
N SER A 369 -18.57 -6.31 -15.77
CA SER A 369 -19.68 -7.01 -15.12
C SER A 369 -19.20 -7.93 -13.99
N ILE A 370 -20.11 -8.19 -13.06
CA ILE A 370 -20.00 -9.22 -12.03
C ILE A 370 -21.17 -10.18 -12.22
N THR A 371 -20.87 -11.43 -12.49
CA THR A 371 -21.85 -12.51 -12.62
C THR A 371 -21.78 -13.44 -11.42
N LYS A 372 -22.92 -13.78 -10.83
CA LYS A 372 -23.01 -14.75 -9.74
C LYS A 372 -23.89 -15.91 -10.17
N ASN A 373 -23.36 -17.14 -10.16
CA ASN A 373 -24.05 -18.37 -10.55
C ASN A 373 -24.78 -18.24 -11.90
N GLY A 374 -24.11 -17.66 -12.90
CA GLY A 374 -24.66 -17.48 -14.26
C GLY A 374 -25.55 -16.25 -14.44
N THR A 375 -25.89 -15.52 -13.36
CA THR A 375 -26.72 -14.30 -13.45
C THR A 375 -25.84 -13.07 -13.29
N VAL A 376 -25.91 -12.12 -14.21
CA VAL A 376 -25.26 -10.81 -14.08
C VAL A 376 -25.92 -10.05 -12.94
N THR A 377 -25.16 -9.81 -11.88
CA THR A 377 -25.63 -9.08 -10.68
C THR A 377 -25.27 -7.61 -10.71
N LYS A 378 -24.22 -7.27 -11.45
CA LYS A 378 -23.81 -5.89 -11.71
C LYS A 378 -23.26 -5.74 -13.12
N SER A 379 -23.48 -4.57 -13.71
CA SER A 379 -22.81 -4.12 -14.91
C SER A 379 -22.36 -2.66 -14.78
N PHE A 380 -21.30 -2.29 -15.49
CA PHE A 380 -20.58 -1.03 -15.34
C PHE A 380 -20.44 -0.34 -16.69
N GLY A 381 -20.82 0.94 -16.75
CA GLY A 381 -20.73 1.78 -17.94
C GLY A 381 -19.51 2.70 -17.88
N TYR A 382 -18.82 2.84 -19.00
CA TYR A 382 -17.65 3.73 -19.21
C TYR A 382 -17.87 4.44 -20.53
N THR A 383 -18.55 5.56 -20.49
CA THR A 383 -19.01 6.27 -21.70
C THR A 383 -18.43 7.68 -21.82
N ASN A 384 -17.54 8.09 -20.88
CA ASN A 384 -16.90 9.40 -20.98
C ASN A 384 -15.90 9.40 -22.13
N PRO A 385 -16.07 10.29 -23.15
CA PRO A 385 -15.25 10.26 -24.34
C PRO A 385 -13.81 10.73 -24.11
N SER A 386 -13.56 11.51 -23.05
CA SER A 386 -12.23 12.09 -22.76
C SER A 386 -11.46 11.26 -21.75
N TRP A 387 -12.15 10.51 -20.88
CA TRP A 387 -11.51 9.66 -19.88
C TRP A 387 -12.19 8.28 -19.84
N PRO A 388 -11.77 7.34 -20.68
CA PRO A 388 -12.40 6.02 -20.81
C PRO A 388 -12.40 5.14 -19.55
N ASP A 389 -11.51 5.39 -18.55
CA ASP A 389 -11.50 4.67 -17.28
C ASP A 389 -12.52 5.21 -16.26
N LEU A 390 -13.17 6.32 -16.60
CA LEU A 390 -14.13 6.95 -15.70
C LEU A 390 -15.43 6.14 -15.67
N LEU A 391 -15.80 5.61 -14.52
CA LEU A 391 -17.07 4.90 -14.32
C LEU A 391 -18.22 5.88 -14.45
N THR A 392 -19.08 5.71 -15.45
CA THR A 392 -20.18 6.64 -15.73
C THR A 392 -21.55 6.12 -15.31
N SER A 393 -21.70 4.80 -15.16
CA SER A 393 -22.95 4.23 -14.62
C SER A 393 -22.73 2.86 -13.99
N VAL A 394 -23.61 2.50 -13.06
CA VAL A 394 -23.67 1.16 -12.45
C VAL A 394 -25.09 0.66 -12.49
N THR A 395 -25.28 -0.56 -13.03
CA THR A 395 -26.54 -1.29 -12.91
C THR A 395 -26.39 -2.34 -11.81
N ALA A 396 -27.24 -2.29 -10.81
CA ALA A 396 -27.28 -3.28 -9.72
C ALA A 396 -28.72 -3.46 -9.24
N ASN A 397 -29.12 -4.71 -8.93
CA ASN A 397 -30.48 -5.02 -8.45
C ASN A 397 -31.60 -4.52 -9.41
N GLY A 398 -31.34 -4.46 -10.71
CA GLY A 398 -32.28 -3.98 -11.72
C GLY A 398 -32.36 -2.45 -11.88
N THR A 399 -31.61 -1.68 -11.07
CA THR A 399 -31.55 -0.21 -11.15
C THR A 399 -30.24 0.21 -11.77
N THR A 400 -30.29 1.18 -12.69
CA THR A 400 -29.10 1.83 -13.26
C THR A 400 -29.04 3.26 -12.77
N GLU A 401 -27.90 3.63 -12.20
CA GLU A 401 -27.64 4.98 -11.72
C GLU A 401 -26.37 5.55 -12.37
N ASP A 402 -26.43 6.84 -12.69
CA ASP A 402 -25.32 7.59 -13.26
C ASP A 402 -24.34 8.02 -12.18
N ILE A 403 -23.05 7.97 -12.53
CA ILE A 403 -21.95 8.46 -11.70
C ILE A 403 -21.48 9.78 -12.30
N LEU A 404 -21.60 10.84 -11.53
CA LEU A 404 -21.13 12.18 -11.89
C LEU A 404 -19.91 12.54 -11.05
N TYR A 405 -18.98 13.25 -11.68
CA TYR A 405 -17.76 13.73 -11.08
C TYR A 405 -17.77 15.26 -10.93
N GLU A 406 -16.87 15.82 -10.13
CA GLU A 406 -16.74 17.28 -10.01
C GLU A 406 -16.69 17.94 -11.38
N GLY A 407 -17.40 19.05 -11.56
CA GLY A 407 -17.53 19.77 -12.83
C GLY A 407 -18.59 19.25 -13.81
N GLN A 408 -19.22 18.09 -13.54
CA GLN A 408 -20.24 17.51 -14.39
C GLN A 408 -21.64 17.77 -13.86
N THR A 409 -22.57 17.95 -14.80
CA THR A 409 -24.04 17.88 -14.57
C THR A 409 -24.64 16.67 -15.29
N ARG A 410 -23.92 16.11 -16.28
CA ARG A 410 -24.24 14.91 -17.04
C ARG A 410 -22.98 14.08 -17.27
N THR A 411 -23.12 12.79 -17.44
CA THR A 411 -22.00 11.86 -17.67
C THR A 411 -21.17 12.16 -18.92
N SER A 412 -21.77 12.87 -19.89
CA SER A 412 -21.08 13.31 -21.12
C SER A 412 -20.25 14.59 -20.95
N ASP A 413 -20.47 15.36 -19.89
CA ASP A 413 -19.72 16.58 -19.64
C ASP A 413 -18.25 16.24 -19.30
N VAL A 414 -17.36 17.19 -19.55
CA VAL A 414 -15.94 17.06 -19.17
C VAL A 414 -15.81 17.21 -17.64
N PRO A 415 -15.29 16.22 -16.93
CA PRO A 415 -15.10 16.36 -15.49
C PRO A 415 -13.91 17.28 -15.18
N SER A 416 -13.93 17.92 -14.02
CA SER A 416 -12.81 18.72 -13.53
C SER A 416 -11.82 17.89 -12.70
N SER A 417 -12.22 16.70 -12.26
CA SER A 417 -11.38 15.78 -11.49
C SER A 417 -11.88 14.33 -11.60
N GLY A 418 -11.12 13.39 -11.01
CA GLY A 418 -11.55 12.00 -10.83
C GLY A 418 -12.31 11.75 -9.50
N ASN A 419 -12.85 12.79 -8.87
CA ASN A 419 -13.62 12.67 -7.63
C ASN A 419 -15.12 12.61 -7.95
N PRO A 420 -15.83 11.52 -7.65
CA PRO A 420 -17.27 11.43 -7.88
C PRO A 420 -18.04 12.34 -6.91
N ILE A 421 -19.09 12.99 -7.40
CA ILE A 421 -20.08 13.72 -6.57
C ILE A 421 -21.35 12.92 -6.36
N THR A 422 -21.70 12.05 -7.32
CA THR A 422 -22.70 10.99 -7.15
C THR A 422 -22.03 9.64 -7.34
N TYR A 423 -22.54 8.62 -6.66
CA TYR A 423 -21.97 7.27 -6.78
C TYR A 423 -23.01 6.22 -6.43
N TYR A 424 -22.91 5.05 -7.07
CA TYR A 424 -23.81 3.94 -6.85
C TYR A 424 -23.06 2.60 -6.80
N ASN A 425 -23.41 1.76 -5.81
CA ASN A 425 -22.90 0.38 -5.72
C ASN A 425 -23.97 -0.64 -5.32
N GLY A 426 -25.25 -0.28 -5.54
CA GLY A 426 -26.44 -0.90 -4.98
C GLY A 426 -27.02 -0.06 -3.83
N LYS A 427 -26.41 1.08 -3.54
CA LYS A 427 -26.87 2.20 -2.70
C LYS A 427 -26.40 3.48 -3.35
N GLU A 428 -27.20 4.53 -3.19
CA GLU A 428 -26.87 5.87 -3.67
C GLU A 428 -25.99 6.60 -2.65
N TYR A 429 -24.99 7.31 -3.15
CA TYR A 429 -24.12 8.19 -2.38
C TYR A 429 -24.08 9.57 -3.02
N SER A 430 -23.91 10.60 -2.19
CA SER A 430 -23.37 11.88 -2.61
C SER A 430 -22.08 12.17 -1.82
N PHE A 431 -21.08 12.72 -2.51
CA PHE A 431 -19.76 13.01 -1.94
C PHE A 431 -19.43 14.48 -2.09
N THR A 432 -18.67 15.00 -1.12
CA THR A 432 -18.04 16.32 -1.16
C THR A 432 -16.56 16.16 -0.86
N TRP A 433 -15.73 16.85 -1.60
CA TRP A 433 -14.28 16.74 -1.55
C TRP A 433 -13.64 18.03 -1.07
N THR A 434 -12.42 17.95 -0.51
CA THR A 434 -11.60 19.06 -0.01
C THR A 434 -10.14 18.79 -0.32
N LYS A 435 -9.31 19.81 -0.33
CA LYS A 435 -7.86 19.71 -0.57
C LYS A 435 -7.52 18.88 -1.79
N GLY A 436 -8.29 19.05 -2.87
CA GLY A 436 -8.13 18.41 -4.16
C GLY A 436 -8.72 17.00 -4.24
N ARG A 437 -8.60 16.14 -3.23
CA ARG A 437 -9.02 14.73 -3.33
C ARG A 437 -9.38 14.04 -2.01
N GLN A 438 -9.38 14.75 -0.89
CA GLN A 438 -9.79 14.19 0.40
C GLN A 438 -11.31 14.20 0.51
N LEU A 439 -11.89 13.07 0.89
CA LEU A 439 -13.34 12.95 1.09
C LEU A 439 -13.76 13.72 2.35
N ALA A 440 -14.42 14.87 2.17
CA ALA A 440 -14.87 15.68 3.30
C ALA A 440 -16.20 15.18 3.85
N LYS A 441 -17.12 14.73 2.97
CA LYS A 441 -18.46 14.31 3.37
C LYS A 441 -19.00 13.22 2.45
N ALA A 442 -19.72 12.29 3.05
CA ALA A 442 -20.51 11.28 2.34
C ALA A 442 -21.94 11.28 2.89
N VAL A 443 -22.93 11.23 2.00
CA VAL A 443 -24.34 10.98 2.36
C VAL A 443 -24.74 9.66 1.72
N VAL A 444 -25.27 8.73 2.51
CA VAL A 444 -25.67 7.40 2.05
C VAL A 444 -26.78 6.84 2.94
N ALA A 445 -27.86 6.36 2.33
CA ALA A 445 -28.99 5.74 3.04
C ALA A 445 -29.49 6.59 4.24
N GLY A 446 -29.64 7.90 4.05
CA GLY A 446 -30.09 8.85 5.06
C GLY A 446 -29.09 9.18 6.17
N LYS A 447 -27.84 8.68 6.06
CA LYS A 447 -26.75 9.02 6.99
C LYS A 447 -25.84 10.05 6.37
N THR A 448 -25.46 11.03 7.16
CA THR A 448 -24.39 11.98 6.84
C THR A 448 -23.14 11.57 7.61
N VAL A 449 -22.02 11.47 6.89
CA VAL A 449 -20.70 11.16 7.45
C VAL A 449 -19.74 12.24 7.01
N GLU A 450 -19.12 12.93 7.98
CA GLU A 450 -18.13 13.98 7.74
C GLU A 450 -16.78 13.54 8.25
N TYR A 451 -15.69 13.94 7.57
CA TYR A 451 -14.34 13.50 7.85
C TYR A 451 -13.39 14.67 8.04
N THR A 452 -12.42 14.50 8.94
CA THR A 452 -11.28 15.42 9.08
C THR A 452 -9.98 14.65 8.95
N TYR A 453 -8.92 15.35 8.53
CA TYR A 453 -7.61 14.77 8.23
C TYR A 453 -6.49 15.62 8.84
N ASP A 454 -5.39 14.96 9.23
CA ASP A 454 -4.18 15.62 9.67
C ASP A 454 -3.35 16.18 8.50
N MET A 455 -2.17 16.71 8.84
CA MET A 455 -1.21 17.28 7.90
C MET A 455 -0.68 16.26 6.87
N SER A 456 -0.68 14.99 7.22
CA SER A 456 -0.21 13.90 6.34
C SER A 456 -1.34 13.32 5.48
N GLY A 457 -2.56 13.87 5.58
CA GLY A 457 -3.73 13.36 4.88
C GLY A 457 -4.37 12.14 5.54
N VAL A 458 -3.92 11.75 6.75
CA VAL A 458 -4.49 10.64 7.49
C VAL A 458 -5.70 11.13 8.29
N ARG A 459 -6.78 10.33 8.27
CA ARG A 459 -8.06 10.68 8.90
C ARG A 459 -7.95 10.77 10.42
N THR A 460 -8.33 11.91 10.98
CA THR A 460 -8.33 12.20 12.43
C THR A 460 -9.70 12.09 13.08
N SER A 461 -10.77 12.26 12.30
CA SER A 461 -12.12 11.99 12.82
C SER A 461 -13.09 11.57 11.72
N LYS A 462 -14.20 10.96 12.13
CA LYS A 462 -15.44 10.92 11.37
C LYS A 462 -16.61 11.26 12.27
N THR A 463 -17.59 12.03 11.76
CA THR A 463 -18.83 12.35 12.45
C THR A 463 -19.98 11.71 11.70
N VAL A 464 -20.78 10.88 12.36
CA VAL A 464 -21.91 10.17 11.80
C VAL A 464 -23.19 10.66 12.47
N ASN A 465 -24.02 11.41 11.75
CA ASN A 465 -25.27 11.96 12.29
C ASN A 465 -25.09 12.64 13.68
N GLY A 466 -23.97 13.37 13.88
CA GLY A 466 -23.68 14.08 15.12
C GLY A 466 -22.77 13.32 16.11
N THR A 467 -22.65 11.99 16.03
CA THR A 467 -21.66 11.24 16.84
C THR A 467 -20.29 11.31 16.22
N THR A 468 -19.31 11.83 16.95
CA THR A 468 -17.93 11.95 16.49
C THR A 468 -17.06 10.80 16.99
N TYR A 469 -16.38 10.15 16.06
CA TYR A 469 -15.33 9.16 16.27
C TYR A 469 -13.98 9.83 16.05
N ASN A 470 -13.21 10.01 17.12
CA ASN A 470 -11.86 10.58 17.04
C ASN A 470 -10.82 9.47 16.90
N TYR A 471 -9.82 9.69 16.06
CA TYR A 471 -8.73 8.77 15.81
C TYR A 471 -7.42 9.35 16.29
N THR A 472 -6.61 8.54 16.96
CA THR A 472 -5.21 8.79 17.19
C THR A 472 -4.42 7.88 16.27
N THR A 473 -3.54 8.44 15.47
CA THR A 473 -2.83 7.70 14.40
C THR A 473 -1.33 7.75 14.62
N LEU A 474 -0.63 6.68 14.26
CA LEU A 474 0.83 6.62 14.25
C LEU A 474 1.27 5.95 12.94
N SER A 475 2.15 6.60 12.17
CA SER A 475 2.63 6.10 10.89
C SER A 475 1.48 5.65 9.96
N GLY A 476 0.41 6.43 9.88
CA GLY A 476 -0.77 6.12 9.06
C GLY A 476 -1.72 5.08 9.65
N LYS A 477 -1.37 4.40 10.74
CA LYS A 477 -2.22 3.40 11.40
C LYS A 477 -3.07 4.03 12.48
N VAL A 478 -4.34 3.61 12.59
CA VAL A 478 -5.23 3.98 13.69
C VAL A 478 -4.78 3.20 14.94
N MET A 479 -4.25 3.91 15.93
CA MET A 479 -3.83 3.32 17.21
C MET A 479 -4.98 3.34 18.23
N ARG A 480 -5.84 4.36 18.13
CA ARG A 480 -6.99 4.52 19.02
C ARG A 480 -8.16 5.13 18.29
N GLN A 481 -9.36 4.64 18.59
CA GLN A 481 -10.65 5.24 18.23
C GLN A 481 -11.43 5.52 19.50
N GLN A 482 -12.04 6.69 19.60
CA GLN A 482 -12.83 7.09 20.77
C GLN A 482 -14.15 7.73 20.34
N TRP A 483 -15.25 7.31 20.97
CA TRP A 483 -16.59 7.87 20.75
C TRP A 483 -17.49 7.58 21.95
N ASP A 484 -18.40 8.49 22.30
CA ASP A 484 -19.43 8.29 23.32
C ASP A 484 -18.96 7.60 24.60
N GLY A 485 -17.77 7.97 25.13
CA GLY A 485 -17.17 7.36 26.31
C GLY A 485 -16.55 5.98 26.09
N LYS A 486 -16.59 5.43 24.87
CA LYS A 486 -16.02 4.14 24.49
C LYS A 486 -14.70 4.32 23.78
N THR A 487 -13.83 3.30 23.85
CA THR A 487 -12.57 3.29 23.10
C THR A 487 -12.29 1.94 22.46
N LEU A 488 -11.65 1.97 21.29
CA LEU A 488 -10.92 0.86 20.72
C LEU A 488 -9.45 1.27 20.62
N GLU A 489 -8.55 0.46 21.14
CA GLU A 489 -7.11 0.66 21.05
C GLU A 489 -6.50 -0.53 20.33
N PHE A 490 -5.63 -0.24 19.36
CA PHE A 490 -5.06 -1.25 18.47
C PHE A 490 -3.56 -1.39 18.73
N VAL A 491 -3.11 -2.60 18.80
CA VAL A 491 -1.70 -2.96 18.88
C VAL A 491 -1.33 -3.67 17.58
N TYR A 492 -0.22 -3.25 16.98
CA TYR A 492 0.30 -3.82 15.75
C TYR A 492 1.59 -4.58 16.04
N ASP A 493 1.88 -5.58 15.22
CA ASP A 493 3.14 -6.31 15.27
C ASP A 493 4.25 -5.60 14.45
N ASP A 494 5.42 -6.19 14.39
CA ASP A 494 6.59 -5.73 13.64
C ASP A 494 6.34 -5.57 12.13
N GLY A 495 5.41 -6.36 11.57
CA GLY A 495 4.95 -6.25 10.18
C GLY A 495 3.83 -5.22 9.97
N ASN A 496 3.55 -4.36 10.95
CA ASN A 496 2.42 -3.42 10.92
C ASN A 496 1.04 -4.10 10.71
N GLN A 497 0.92 -5.39 11.09
CA GLN A 497 -0.34 -6.11 11.04
C GLN A 497 -1.09 -5.99 12.36
N PRO A 498 -2.42 -5.92 12.35
CA PRO A 498 -3.22 -5.92 13.57
C PRO A 498 -2.88 -7.15 14.44
N PHE A 499 -2.49 -6.91 15.69
CA PHE A 499 -2.06 -7.95 16.63
C PHE A 499 -3.04 -8.15 17.77
N ALA A 500 -3.43 -7.05 18.44
CA ALA A 500 -4.40 -7.07 19.52
C ALA A 500 -5.29 -5.83 19.50
N MET A 501 -6.44 -5.93 20.14
CA MET A 501 -7.42 -4.85 20.29
C MET A 501 -7.93 -4.83 21.73
N ILE A 502 -7.97 -3.66 22.34
CA ILE A 502 -8.61 -3.43 23.62
C ILE A 502 -9.90 -2.65 23.38
N TYR A 503 -11.03 -3.22 23.74
CA TYR A 503 -12.32 -2.56 23.70
C TYR A 503 -12.76 -2.15 25.09
N ASN A 504 -12.93 -0.85 25.30
CA ASN A 504 -13.54 -0.31 26.50
C ASN A 504 -14.94 0.20 26.12
N ASP A 505 -15.95 -0.37 26.76
CA ASP A 505 -17.37 -0.04 26.51
C ASP A 505 -17.89 1.14 27.36
N GLY A 506 -17.00 1.78 28.13
CA GLY A 506 -17.30 2.82 29.13
C GLY A 506 -17.33 2.29 30.56
N SER A 507 -17.36 0.97 30.75
CA SER A 507 -17.43 0.30 32.06
C SER A 507 -16.30 -0.72 32.23
N THR A 508 -16.06 -1.53 31.21
CA THR A 508 -15.08 -2.63 31.23
C THR A 508 -14.14 -2.54 30.02
N SER A 509 -12.88 -2.93 30.25
CA SER A 509 -11.87 -3.06 29.21
C SER A 509 -11.63 -4.54 28.92
N THR A 510 -11.78 -4.95 27.67
CA THR A 510 -11.60 -6.34 27.23
C THR A 510 -10.56 -6.42 26.14
N LEU A 511 -9.57 -7.31 26.33
CA LEU A 511 -8.50 -7.59 25.36
C LEU A 511 -8.95 -8.70 24.40
N TYR A 512 -8.70 -8.47 23.11
CA TYR A 512 -8.89 -9.44 22.04
C TYR A 512 -7.62 -9.56 21.20
N TYR A 513 -7.30 -10.77 20.72
CA TYR A 513 -6.21 -11.01 19.79
C TYR A 513 -6.74 -11.22 18.38
N TYR A 514 -6.03 -10.69 17.42
CA TYR A 514 -6.32 -10.91 16.00
C TYR A 514 -5.64 -12.17 15.48
N VAL A 515 -6.37 -12.97 14.73
CA VAL A 515 -5.81 -14.03 13.89
C VAL A 515 -5.95 -13.60 12.44
N LEU A 516 -4.85 -13.58 11.70
CA LEU A 516 -4.80 -13.13 10.31
C LEU A 516 -4.44 -14.29 9.38
N ASN A 517 -5.03 -14.35 8.18
CA ASN A 517 -4.52 -15.24 7.13
C ASN A 517 -3.22 -14.72 6.51
N ALA A 518 -2.67 -15.43 5.52
CA ALA A 518 -1.43 -15.01 4.85
C ALA A 518 -1.56 -13.69 4.06
N GLN A 519 -2.77 -13.37 3.66
CA GLN A 519 -3.08 -12.13 2.93
C GLN A 519 -3.29 -10.91 3.84
N GLY A 520 -3.26 -11.08 5.17
CA GLY A 520 -3.50 -10.01 6.14
C GLY A 520 -4.98 -9.77 6.48
N ASP A 521 -5.89 -10.63 6.02
CA ASP A 521 -7.29 -10.53 6.42
C ASP A 521 -7.47 -10.97 7.88
N VAL A 522 -8.22 -10.21 8.66
CA VAL A 522 -8.63 -10.62 10.01
C VAL A 522 -9.63 -11.75 9.90
N ILE A 523 -9.24 -12.97 10.24
CA ILE A 523 -10.09 -14.18 10.14
C ILE A 523 -10.74 -14.58 11.44
N ALA A 524 -10.20 -14.16 12.59
CA ALA A 524 -10.79 -14.40 13.89
C ALA A 524 -10.38 -13.35 14.94
N LEU A 525 -11.21 -13.24 15.99
CA LEU A 525 -10.89 -12.59 17.25
C LEU A 525 -10.92 -13.65 18.34
N LEU A 526 -9.85 -13.69 19.16
CA LEU A 526 -9.73 -14.53 20.35
C LEU A 526 -9.83 -13.66 21.60
N ASN A 527 -10.36 -14.20 22.69
CA ASN A 527 -10.28 -13.53 23.99
C ASN A 527 -8.90 -13.69 24.65
N SER A 528 -8.71 -13.16 25.84
CA SER A 528 -7.46 -13.25 26.60
C SER A 528 -7.02 -14.68 26.93
N ALA A 529 -7.95 -15.66 26.96
CA ALA A 529 -7.66 -17.08 27.17
C ALA A 529 -7.41 -17.85 25.85
N GLY A 530 -7.34 -17.17 24.70
CA GLY A 530 -7.16 -17.81 23.40
C GLY A 530 -8.41 -18.49 22.83
N ALA A 531 -9.58 -18.30 23.44
CA ALA A 531 -10.82 -18.86 22.94
C ALA A 531 -11.41 -18.01 21.82
N LEU A 532 -11.95 -18.67 20.78
CA LEU A 532 -12.61 -18.01 19.66
C LEU A 532 -13.83 -17.21 20.13
N VAL A 533 -13.91 -15.94 19.74
CA VAL A 533 -15.06 -15.05 20.01
C VAL A 533 -15.81 -14.75 18.72
N ALA A 534 -15.11 -14.35 17.69
CA ALA A 534 -15.69 -14.01 16.39
C ALA A 534 -14.83 -14.57 15.25
N SER A 535 -15.44 -14.88 14.13
CA SER A 535 -14.74 -15.22 12.91
C SER A 535 -15.30 -14.49 11.70
N TYR A 536 -14.47 -14.36 10.64
CA TYR A 536 -14.81 -13.65 9.43
C TYR A 536 -14.53 -14.50 8.22
N ASN A 537 -15.43 -14.46 7.24
CA ASN A 537 -15.23 -15.05 5.92
C ASN A 537 -15.28 -13.93 4.87
N TYR A 538 -14.36 -13.96 3.90
CA TYR A 538 -14.23 -12.94 2.85
C TYR A 538 -14.38 -13.56 1.47
N GLY A 539 -14.96 -12.83 0.53
CA GLY A 539 -14.77 -13.06 -0.90
C GLY A 539 -13.47 -12.41 -1.38
N ALA A 540 -13.11 -12.67 -2.61
CA ALA A 540 -11.86 -12.20 -3.22
C ALA A 540 -11.66 -10.67 -3.11
N TRP A 541 -12.72 -9.91 -3.24
CA TRP A 541 -12.70 -8.43 -3.25
C TRP A 541 -12.98 -7.79 -1.88
N GLY A 542 -13.09 -8.59 -0.81
CA GLY A 542 -13.26 -8.05 0.54
C GLY A 542 -14.70 -7.94 1.03
N ASN A 543 -15.69 -8.45 0.29
CA ASN A 543 -17.01 -8.68 0.84
C ASN A 543 -16.93 -9.73 1.96
N TYR A 544 -17.67 -9.54 3.05
CA TYR A 544 -17.47 -10.34 4.24
C TYR A 544 -18.76 -10.78 4.93
N SER A 545 -18.62 -11.78 5.81
CA SER A 545 -19.62 -12.14 6.82
C SER A 545 -18.96 -12.32 8.18
N VAL A 546 -19.72 -12.02 9.24
CA VAL A 546 -19.28 -12.13 10.63
C VAL A 546 -20.02 -13.29 11.29
N HIS A 547 -19.30 -14.10 12.05
CA HIS A 547 -19.82 -15.27 12.73
C HIS A 547 -19.44 -15.26 14.20
N GLY A 548 -20.32 -15.77 15.07
CA GLY A 548 -20.01 -15.99 16.48
C GLY A 548 -19.08 -17.20 16.68
N ALA A 549 -18.73 -17.46 17.94
CA ALA A 549 -17.91 -18.63 18.33
C ALA A 549 -18.59 -19.97 17.97
N ASP A 550 -19.90 -20.01 17.85
CA ASP A 550 -20.69 -21.16 17.43
C ASP A 550 -20.69 -21.37 15.89
N GLY A 551 -19.97 -20.51 15.15
CA GLY A 551 -19.92 -20.53 13.70
C GLY A 551 -21.16 -19.98 13.00
N LYS A 552 -22.19 -19.53 13.73
CA LYS A 552 -23.39 -18.97 13.12
C LYS A 552 -23.16 -17.52 12.72
N LYS A 553 -23.70 -17.17 11.54
CA LYS A 553 -23.69 -15.78 11.07
C LYS A 553 -24.48 -14.88 12.01
N THR A 554 -23.92 -13.75 12.35
CA THR A 554 -24.58 -12.72 13.18
C THR A 554 -24.71 -11.41 12.40
N THR A 555 -25.76 -10.67 12.71
CA THR A 555 -26.01 -9.29 12.22
C THR A 555 -26.12 -8.30 13.39
N ASP A 556 -25.93 -8.78 14.62
CA ASP A 556 -25.96 -7.93 15.82
C ASP A 556 -24.87 -6.86 15.75
N ALA A 557 -25.32 -5.62 15.69
CA ALA A 557 -24.45 -4.45 15.57
C ALA A 557 -23.58 -4.20 16.81
N THR A 558 -23.98 -4.75 17.97
CA THR A 558 -23.29 -4.60 19.27
C THR A 558 -22.28 -5.73 19.50
N PHE A 559 -22.29 -6.78 18.66
CA PHE A 559 -21.33 -7.86 18.74
C PHE A 559 -19.92 -7.37 18.39
N ILE A 560 -18.92 -7.80 19.16
CA ILE A 560 -17.52 -7.33 19.01
C ILE A 560 -16.98 -7.56 17.57
N GLY A 561 -17.40 -8.64 16.90
CA GLY A 561 -17.03 -8.89 15.51
C GLY A 561 -17.56 -7.83 14.53
N HIS A 562 -18.65 -7.13 14.89
CA HIS A 562 -19.18 -5.98 14.13
C HIS A 562 -18.62 -4.64 14.61
N ILE A 563 -18.27 -4.52 15.88
CA ILE A 563 -17.63 -3.32 16.45
C ILE A 563 -16.20 -3.17 15.90
N ASN A 564 -15.46 -4.28 15.78
CA ASN A 564 -14.11 -4.28 15.19
C ASN A 564 -14.13 -3.70 13.77
N PRO A 565 -13.38 -2.60 13.50
CA PRO A 565 -13.33 -2.01 12.17
C PRO A 565 -12.23 -2.64 11.27
N LEU A 566 -11.20 -3.27 11.86
CA LEU A 566 -10.08 -3.84 11.08
C LEU A 566 -10.50 -5.20 10.51
N ARG A 567 -10.48 -5.36 9.18
CA ARG A 567 -11.05 -6.56 8.52
C ARG A 567 -10.20 -7.04 7.35
N TYR A 568 -10.69 -6.92 6.12
CA TYR A 568 -10.02 -7.31 4.89
C TYR A 568 -8.67 -6.60 4.77
N ARG A 569 -7.59 -7.33 4.60
CA ARG A 569 -6.19 -6.80 4.54
C ARG A 569 -5.79 -5.96 5.77
N GLY A 570 -6.51 -6.07 6.89
CA GLY A 570 -6.33 -5.18 8.03
C GLY A 570 -6.83 -3.76 7.81
N TYR A 571 -7.52 -3.47 6.70
CA TYR A 571 -8.07 -2.14 6.41
C TYR A 571 -9.17 -1.76 7.39
N TYR A 572 -9.31 -0.45 7.57
CA TYR A 572 -10.37 0.12 8.38
C TYR A 572 -11.69 0.17 7.61
N TYR A 573 -12.70 -0.57 8.06
CA TYR A 573 -14.02 -0.63 7.45
C TYR A 573 -14.98 0.38 8.07
N ASP A 574 -15.49 1.30 7.24
CA ASP A 574 -16.56 2.23 7.62
C ASP A 574 -17.94 1.59 7.42
N ARG A 575 -18.61 1.24 8.53
CA ARG A 575 -19.92 0.56 8.51
C ARG A 575 -21.01 1.40 7.88
N GLU A 576 -20.94 2.70 8.01
CA GLU A 576 -21.92 3.68 7.56
C GLU A 576 -21.94 3.78 6.04
N THR A 577 -20.75 3.92 5.46
CA THR A 577 -20.57 4.04 4.01
C THR A 577 -20.32 2.68 3.34
N ARG A 578 -19.98 1.64 4.10
CA ARG A 578 -19.60 0.32 3.58
C ARG A 578 -18.38 0.36 2.65
N LEU A 579 -17.48 1.29 2.89
CA LEU A 579 -16.21 1.43 2.18
C LEU A 579 -15.05 1.04 3.12
N TYR A 580 -13.96 0.59 2.55
CA TYR A 580 -12.67 0.46 3.26
C TYR A 580 -11.88 1.75 3.12
N TYR A 581 -11.36 2.26 4.23
CA TYR A 581 -10.46 3.41 4.26
C TYR A 581 -9.01 2.93 4.19
N LEU A 582 -8.29 3.33 3.15
CA LEU A 582 -6.89 2.98 2.87
C LEU A 582 -5.99 4.23 2.95
N GLN A 583 -6.17 5.08 3.96
CA GLN A 583 -5.43 6.32 4.20
C GLN A 583 -5.64 7.38 3.10
N SER A 584 -5.10 7.21 1.90
CA SER A 584 -5.22 8.20 0.82
C SER A 584 -6.53 8.10 0.04
N ARG A 585 -7.14 6.90 -0.04
CA ARG A 585 -8.35 6.64 -0.83
C ARG A 585 -9.36 5.77 -0.08
N TYR A 586 -10.58 5.71 -0.63
CA TYR A 586 -11.63 4.79 -0.18
C TYR A 586 -11.85 3.71 -1.23
N TYR A 587 -11.82 2.47 -0.79
CA TYR A 587 -12.01 1.28 -1.62
C TYR A 587 -13.44 0.75 -1.49
N ASP A 588 -14.13 0.60 -2.61
CA ASP A 588 -15.43 -0.03 -2.71
C ASP A 588 -15.30 -1.49 -3.17
N PHE A 589 -15.36 -2.40 -2.22
CA PHE A 589 -15.35 -3.84 -2.52
C PHE A 589 -16.57 -4.30 -3.33
N ALA A 590 -17.68 -3.58 -3.29
CA ALA A 590 -18.91 -3.94 -4.01
C ALA A 590 -18.81 -3.64 -5.51
N ASN A 591 -18.01 -2.63 -5.89
CA ASN A 591 -17.68 -2.31 -7.29
C ASN A 591 -16.24 -2.70 -7.65
N CYS A 592 -15.50 -3.34 -6.73
CA CYS A 592 -14.14 -3.87 -6.95
C CYS A 592 -13.11 -2.80 -7.37
N ARG A 593 -13.27 -1.53 -6.92
CA ARG A 593 -12.41 -0.43 -7.33
C ARG A 593 -12.31 0.67 -6.29
N PHE A 594 -11.34 1.56 -6.42
CA PHE A 594 -11.32 2.83 -5.71
C PHE A 594 -12.44 3.74 -6.19
N ILE A 595 -13.01 4.56 -5.28
CA ILE A 595 -14.10 5.49 -5.64
C ILE A 595 -13.58 6.69 -6.40
N ASN A 596 -12.36 7.14 -6.16
CA ASN A 596 -11.73 8.28 -6.82
C ASN A 596 -10.39 7.91 -7.46
N ALA A 597 -9.94 8.77 -8.37
CA ALA A 597 -8.68 8.59 -9.09
C ALA A 597 -7.46 8.66 -8.16
N ASP A 598 -6.36 8.05 -8.54
CA ASP A 598 -5.06 8.19 -7.90
C ASP A 598 -4.48 9.60 -8.11
N THR A 599 -3.39 9.93 -7.39
CA THR A 599 -2.73 11.25 -7.48
C THR A 599 -2.14 11.53 -8.85
N PHE A 600 -1.46 10.57 -9.40
CA PHE A 600 -0.91 10.56 -10.75
C PHE A 600 -0.65 9.12 -11.15
N ALA A 601 -0.90 8.80 -12.43
CA ALA A 601 -0.51 7.51 -12.95
C ALA A 601 0.96 7.28 -12.63
N THR A 602 1.24 6.47 -11.63
CA THR A 602 2.59 5.96 -11.42
C THR A 602 2.93 5.21 -12.70
N THR A 603 3.78 5.81 -13.51
CA THR A 603 4.29 5.21 -14.74
C THR A 603 5.22 4.08 -14.36
N ASP A 604 4.68 3.06 -13.67
CA ASP A 604 5.41 1.82 -13.46
C ASP A 604 5.42 1.07 -14.79
N ALA A 605 6.58 1.07 -15.44
CA ALA A 605 6.81 0.37 -16.68
C ALA A 605 6.57 -1.16 -16.59
N ASN A 606 6.24 -1.69 -15.43
CA ASN A 606 6.07 -3.12 -15.18
C ASN A 606 4.63 -3.61 -15.22
N GLY A 607 3.62 -2.72 -15.32
CA GLY A 607 2.22 -3.10 -15.31
C GLY A 607 1.38 -2.33 -16.32
N PHE A 608 0.74 -3.03 -17.26
CA PHE A 608 -0.22 -2.42 -18.19
C PHE A 608 -1.40 -1.77 -17.45
N LEU A 609 -1.81 -2.33 -16.32
CA LEU A 609 -2.93 -1.86 -15.51
C LEU A 609 -2.56 -0.75 -14.53
N SER A 610 -1.27 -0.49 -14.33
CA SER A 610 -0.79 0.59 -13.44
C SER A 610 -1.23 1.98 -13.90
N ALA A 611 -1.55 2.15 -15.17
CA ALA A 611 -2.11 3.37 -15.72
C ALA A 611 -3.63 3.55 -15.48
N ASN A 612 -4.33 2.53 -14.94
CA ASN A 612 -5.74 2.68 -14.53
C ASN A 612 -5.81 3.23 -13.10
N MET A 613 -6.07 4.52 -12.98
CA MET A 613 -6.06 5.25 -11.71
C MET A 613 -7.11 4.79 -10.70
N PHE A 614 -8.05 3.92 -11.08
CA PHE A 614 -9.15 3.46 -10.24
C PHE A 614 -9.04 1.98 -9.86
N ALA A 615 -8.17 1.22 -10.53
CA ALA A 615 -8.05 -0.21 -10.31
C ALA A 615 -7.45 -0.51 -8.93
N TYR A 616 -8.09 -1.38 -8.16
CA TYR A 616 -7.54 -1.89 -6.92
C TYR A 616 -6.65 -3.10 -7.21
N CYS A 617 -5.39 -3.02 -6.76
CA CYS A 617 -4.41 -4.10 -6.88
C CYS A 617 -4.26 -4.63 -8.33
N GLU A 618 -4.38 -3.78 -9.35
CA GLU A 618 -4.40 -4.17 -10.76
C GLU A 618 -5.34 -5.36 -11.05
N ASN A 619 -6.51 -5.36 -10.44
CA ASN A 619 -7.53 -6.41 -10.54
C ASN A 619 -7.08 -7.81 -10.08
N ASN A 620 -6.01 -7.90 -9.30
CA ASN A 620 -5.54 -9.15 -8.67
C ASN A 620 -5.53 -9.06 -7.13
N PRO A 621 -6.70 -9.00 -6.50
CA PRO A 621 -6.80 -8.80 -5.05
C PRO A 621 -6.36 -10.03 -4.23
N ILE A 622 -6.12 -11.19 -4.86
CA ILE A 622 -5.65 -12.41 -4.20
C ILE A 622 -4.14 -12.35 -3.95
N MET A 623 -3.39 -11.83 -4.92
CA MET A 623 -1.92 -11.79 -4.87
C MET A 623 -1.37 -10.46 -4.38
N ARG A 624 -2.17 -9.40 -4.34
CA ARG A 624 -1.73 -8.04 -4.11
C ARG A 624 -2.49 -7.38 -2.97
N VAL A 625 -1.85 -6.41 -2.35
CA VAL A 625 -2.41 -5.55 -1.29
C VAL A 625 -1.96 -4.12 -1.55
N ASP A 626 -2.85 -3.18 -1.35
CA ASP A 626 -2.54 -1.74 -1.38
C ASP A 626 -2.69 -1.20 0.05
N ALA A 627 -1.57 -0.98 0.74
CA ALA A 627 -1.57 -0.73 2.18
C ALA A 627 -2.00 0.69 2.55
N ASP A 628 -1.83 1.65 1.66
CA ASP A 628 -2.04 3.08 1.87
C ASP A 628 -2.96 3.75 0.84
N GLY A 629 -3.39 3.00 -0.16
CA GLY A 629 -4.27 3.49 -1.23
C GLY A 629 -3.52 4.21 -2.36
N GLU A 630 -2.20 4.04 -2.50
CA GLU A 630 -1.39 4.64 -3.57
C GLU A 630 -0.59 3.59 -4.35
N ILE A 631 0.09 2.67 -3.65
CA ILE A 631 0.97 1.68 -4.28
C ILE A 631 0.63 0.28 -3.79
N TRP A 632 0.32 -0.62 -4.71
CA TRP A 632 0.11 -2.02 -4.38
C TRP A 632 1.44 -2.78 -4.19
N ASN A 633 1.42 -3.80 -3.33
CA ASN A 633 2.53 -4.72 -3.05
C ASN A 633 2.08 -6.17 -3.27
N VAL A 634 3.00 -7.06 -3.65
CA VAL A 634 2.72 -8.50 -3.80
C VAL A 634 2.67 -9.17 -2.42
N ILE A 635 1.60 -9.89 -2.12
CA ILE A 635 1.35 -10.51 -0.80
C ILE A 635 2.30 -11.68 -0.52
N ALA A 636 2.76 -12.39 -1.54
CA ALA A 636 3.49 -13.65 -1.36
C ALA A 636 4.97 -13.55 -1.79
N GLY A 637 5.88 -13.70 -0.85
CA GLY A 637 7.31 -13.96 -1.07
C GLY A 637 8.23 -12.74 -1.18
N ALA A 638 7.87 -11.68 -1.90
CA ALA A 638 8.74 -10.51 -2.07
C ALA A 638 8.62 -9.50 -0.91
N VAL A 639 7.47 -9.43 -0.26
CA VAL A 639 7.20 -8.45 0.82
C VAL A 639 7.81 -8.88 2.15
N ILE A 640 8.03 -10.18 2.38
CA ILE A 640 8.60 -10.64 3.65
C ILE A 640 10.11 -10.34 3.73
N GLY A 641 10.83 -10.28 2.61
CA GLY A 641 12.28 -9.96 2.62
C GLY A 641 12.57 -8.45 2.47
N ALA A 642 12.21 -7.86 1.34
CA ALA A 642 12.58 -6.47 1.03
C ALA A 642 11.70 -5.43 1.73
N GLY A 643 10.41 -5.69 1.88
CA GLY A 643 9.48 -4.78 2.54
C GLY A 643 9.73 -4.68 4.04
N LEU A 644 10.06 -5.80 4.69
CA LEU A 644 10.44 -5.81 6.11
C LEU A 644 11.78 -5.13 6.33
N GLU A 645 12.75 -5.29 5.43
CA GLU A 645 14.05 -4.64 5.55
C GLU A 645 13.95 -3.12 5.32
N VAL A 646 13.19 -2.66 4.32
CA VAL A 646 12.90 -1.22 4.12
C VAL A 646 12.07 -0.67 5.27
N LEU A 647 10.99 -1.35 5.67
CA LEU A 647 10.18 -0.94 6.81
C LEU A 647 10.99 -0.99 8.11
N GLY A 648 11.79 -2.03 8.32
CA GLY A 648 12.70 -2.13 9.44
C GLY A 648 13.66 -0.95 9.50
N GLN A 649 14.29 -0.61 8.39
CA GLN A 649 15.21 0.53 8.32
C GLN A 649 14.50 1.88 8.43
N LEU A 650 13.31 2.06 7.84
CA LEU A 650 12.51 3.29 7.99
C LEU A 650 11.93 3.43 9.40
N MET A 651 11.45 2.34 10.00
CA MET A 651 10.97 2.33 11.39
C MET A 651 12.09 2.56 12.40
N THR A 652 13.33 2.23 12.06
CA THR A 652 14.51 2.55 12.86
C THR A 652 14.98 4.00 12.70
N GLY A 653 14.21 4.86 12.02
CA GLY A 653 14.57 6.27 11.82
C GLY A 653 15.66 6.48 10.77
N THR A 654 16.02 5.44 10.02
CA THR A 654 16.94 5.58 8.88
C THR A 654 16.28 6.48 7.85
N LYS A 655 16.91 7.61 7.52
CA LYS A 655 16.43 8.45 6.42
C LYS A 655 16.38 7.61 5.16
N PHE A 656 15.39 7.83 4.33
CA PHE A 656 15.25 7.13 3.06
C PHE A 656 16.55 7.15 2.21
N ALA A 657 17.33 8.22 2.33
CA ALA A 657 18.66 8.37 1.70
C ALA A 657 19.76 7.51 2.35
N ASP A 658 19.56 7.06 3.59
CA ASP A 658 20.54 6.29 4.37
C ASP A 658 20.18 4.80 4.48
N ILE A 659 19.09 4.38 3.85
CA ILE A 659 18.67 2.97 3.78
C ILE A 659 19.82 2.13 3.19
N ASN A 660 20.15 1.02 3.84
CA ASN A 660 21.10 0.05 3.30
C ASN A 660 20.45 -0.70 2.11
N TRP A 661 20.44 -0.04 0.97
CA TRP A 661 19.88 -0.58 -0.27
C TRP A 661 20.59 -1.86 -0.76
N GLY A 662 21.78 -2.15 -0.24
CA GLY A 662 22.47 -3.41 -0.50
C GLY A 662 21.75 -4.60 0.14
N SER A 663 21.31 -4.47 1.39
CA SER A 663 20.50 -5.50 2.07
C SER A 663 19.09 -5.56 1.47
N VAL A 664 18.47 -4.42 1.21
CA VAL A 664 17.15 -4.31 0.56
C VAL A 664 17.14 -4.92 -0.85
N ALA A 665 18.15 -4.60 -1.67
CA ALA A 665 18.26 -5.14 -3.03
C ALA A 665 18.52 -6.65 -3.03
N MET A 666 19.27 -7.16 -2.05
CA MET A 666 19.51 -8.59 -1.91
C MET A 666 18.24 -9.33 -1.45
N GLU A 667 17.55 -8.82 -0.46
CA GLU A 667 16.28 -9.38 0.04
C GLU A 667 15.14 -9.24 -1.00
N GLY A 668 15.04 -8.10 -1.68
CA GLY A 668 14.07 -7.87 -2.74
C GLY A 668 14.35 -8.65 -4.01
N ALA A 669 15.62 -8.77 -4.44
CA ALA A 669 16.00 -9.60 -5.58
C ALA A 669 15.78 -11.09 -5.28
N LEU A 670 16.10 -11.55 -4.07
CA LEU A 670 15.82 -12.92 -3.64
C LEU A 670 14.31 -13.17 -3.56
N GLY A 671 13.53 -12.25 -2.99
CA GLY A 671 12.09 -12.35 -2.90
C GLY A 671 11.38 -12.28 -4.25
N ALA A 672 11.71 -11.31 -5.10
CA ALA A 672 11.10 -11.13 -6.43
C ALA A 672 11.47 -12.25 -7.41
N VAL A 673 12.74 -12.68 -7.42
CA VAL A 673 13.18 -13.78 -8.30
C VAL A 673 12.60 -15.11 -7.85
N SER A 674 12.34 -15.27 -6.56
CA SER A 674 11.72 -16.46 -6.01
C SER A 674 10.22 -16.56 -6.31
N SER A 675 9.52 -15.42 -6.37
CA SER A 675 8.10 -15.38 -6.75
C SER A 675 7.85 -15.76 -8.23
N LEU A 676 8.89 -15.69 -9.07
CA LEU A 676 8.82 -16.02 -10.51
C LEU A 676 9.07 -17.48 -10.82
N GLY A 677 9.21 -18.37 -9.82
CA GLY A 677 9.40 -19.82 -10.04
C GLY A 677 10.73 -20.21 -10.70
N ILE A 678 11.77 -19.38 -10.57
CA ILE A 678 13.08 -19.58 -11.24
C ILE A 678 13.94 -20.57 -10.46
N PRO A 679 14.62 -21.52 -11.12
CA PRO A 679 15.54 -22.45 -10.45
C PRO A 679 16.63 -21.71 -9.65
N ALA A 680 16.82 -22.09 -8.38
CA ALA A 680 17.76 -21.47 -7.44
C ALA A 680 19.20 -21.34 -7.96
N ARG A 681 19.62 -22.20 -8.88
CA ARG A 681 20.95 -22.17 -9.51
C ARG A 681 21.16 -21.00 -10.45
N ILE A 682 20.08 -20.49 -11.07
CA ILE A 682 20.08 -19.28 -11.94
C ILE A 682 19.95 -18.06 -11.05
N THR A 683 19.10 -18.10 -10.04
CA THR A 683 18.87 -17.04 -9.05
C THR A 683 20.14 -16.66 -8.31
N SER A 684 20.91 -17.65 -7.83
CA SER A 684 22.17 -17.40 -7.10
C SER A 684 23.27 -16.78 -7.98
N LYS A 685 23.30 -17.12 -9.28
CA LYS A 685 24.25 -16.52 -10.24
C LYS A 685 23.87 -15.10 -10.62
N LEU A 686 22.57 -14.83 -10.83
CA LEU A 686 22.04 -13.48 -11.11
C LEU A 686 22.19 -12.56 -9.90
N GLY A 687 21.87 -13.04 -8.70
CA GLY A 687 22.06 -12.30 -7.45
C GLY A 687 23.53 -11.96 -7.20
N LYS A 688 24.48 -12.89 -7.48
CA LYS A 688 25.91 -12.61 -7.39
C LYS A 688 26.38 -11.57 -8.39
N VAL A 689 25.90 -11.61 -9.63
CA VAL A 689 26.27 -10.62 -10.67
C VAL A 689 25.73 -9.23 -10.30
N ALA A 690 24.47 -9.14 -9.85
CA ALA A 690 23.86 -7.89 -9.39
C ALA A 690 24.55 -7.34 -8.14
N PHE A 691 24.86 -8.20 -7.16
CA PHE A 691 25.55 -7.83 -5.93
C PHE A 691 27.02 -7.40 -6.18
N THR A 692 27.73 -8.09 -7.07
CA THR A 692 29.09 -7.70 -7.43
C THR A 692 29.12 -6.34 -8.14
N ALA A 693 28.22 -6.12 -9.10
CA ALA A 693 28.09 -4.82 -9.76
C ALA A 693 27.72 -3.70 -8.79
N PHE A 694 26.82 -3.96 -7.85
CA PHE A 694 26.43 -3.01 -6.82
C PHE A 694 27.59 -2.73 -5.83
N LYS A 695 28.22 -3.77 -5.33
CA LYS A 695 29.35 -3.66 -4.39
C LYS A 695 30.56 -2.95 -4.99
N ASP A 696 30.91 -3.30 -6.23
CA ASP A 696 32.17 -2.83 -6.83
C ASP A 696 32.06 -1.45 -7.49
N VAL A 697 30.82 -0.99 -7.82
CA VAL A 697 30.60 0.28 -8.51
C VAL A 697 29.81 1.28 -7.67
N VAL A 698 28.70 0.87 -7.03
CA VAL A 698 27.82 1.81 -6.31
C VAL A 698 28.38 2.19 -4.94
N ILE A 699 28.86 1.22 -4.15
CA ILE A 699 29.36 1.50 -2.80
C ILE A 699 30.62 2.39 -2.83
N PRO A 700 31.66 2.12 -3.64
CA PRO A 700 32.83 2.99 -3.71
C PRO A 700 32.51 4.40 -4.20
N THR A 701 31.62 4.53 -5.19
CA THR A 701 31.22 5.85 -5.71
C THR A 701 30.47 6.67 -4.66
N THR A 702 29.64 6.02 -3.84
CA THR A 702 28.90 6.66 -2.73
C THR A 702 29.85 7.11 -1.61
N VAL A 703 30.83 6.30 -1.28
CA VAL A 703 31.85 6.61 -0.26
C VAL A 703 32.74 7.76 -0.72
N GLU A 704 33.13 7.77 -2.00
CA GLU A 704 33.93 8.84 -2.61
C GLU A 704 33.19 10.17 -2.62
N VAL A 705 31.92 10.18 -3.03
CA VAL A 705 31.05 11.37 -3.01
C VAL A 705 30.85 11.89 -1.58
N ARG A 706 30.62 11.01 -0.59
CA ARG A 706 30.55 11.41 0.83
C ARG A 706 31.86 12.00 1.34
N SER A 707 33.00 11.43 0.93
CA SER A 707 34.33 11.95 1.27
C SER A 707 34.54 13.37 0.72
N GLN A 708 34.13 13.62 -0.53
CA GLN A 708 34.24 14.93 -1.17
C GLN A 708 33.29 15.96 -0.53
N ILE A 709 32.08 15.59 -0.16
CA ILE A 709 31.14 16.46 0.58
C ILE A 709 31.72 16.87 1.94
N LYS A 710 32.34 15.93 2.64
CA LYS A 710 32.92 16.14 3.96
C LYS A 710 34.14 17.05 3.93
N THR A 711 34.91 17.04 2.83
CA THR A 711 36.18 17.75 2.71
C THR A 711 36.06 19.14 2.08
N ASN A 712 35.13 19.36 1.16
CA ASN A 712 35.16 20.57 0.30
C ASN A 712 33.94 21.50 0.39
N LYS A 713 32.97 21.27 1.25
CA LYS A 713 31.75 22.11 1.41
C LYS A 713 31.01 22.55 0.11
N ARG A 714 31.50 22.18 -1.07
CA ARG A 714 30.88 22.37 -2.38
C ARG A 714 31.20 21.16 -3.26
N VAL A 715 30.22 20.34 -3.53
CA VAL A 715 30.36 19.30 -4.56
C VAL A 715 29.84 19.90 -5.86
N ASN A 716 30.75 20.11 -6.77
CA ASN A 716 30.39 20.43 -8.15
C ASN A 716 30.01 19.08 -8.80
N TYR A 717 28.72 18.74 -8.73
CA TYR A 717 28.17 17.56 -9.39
C TYR A 717 28.23 17.79 -10.90
N THR A 718 29.35 17.51 -11.52
CA THR A 718 29.36 17.44 -12.97
C THR A 718 28.48 16.26 -13.39
N LYS A 719 27.42 16.58 -14.14
CA LYS A 719 26.51 15.66 -14.83
C LYS A 719 27.26 14.45 -15.46
N THR A 720 28.52 14.64 -15.78
CA THR A 720 29.46 13.68 -16.35
C THR A 720 29.80 12.51 -15.42
N ALA A 721 30.00 12.73 -14.12
CA ALA A 721 30.36 11.65 -13.18
C ALA A 721 29.19 10.70 -12.91
N ILE A 722 27.97 11.22 -12.76
CA ILE A 722 26.76 10.42 -12.59
C ILE A 722 26.40 9.68 -13.88
N THR A 723 26.55 10.31 -15.03
CA THR A 723 26.30 9.70 -16.34
C THR A 723 27.34 8.61 -16.65
N ALA A 724 28.60 8.83 -16.31
CA ALA A 724 29.67 7.83 -16.46
C ALA A 724 29.46 6.62 -15.55
N SER A 725 29.03 6.84 -14.30
CA SER A 725 28.71 5.74 -13.36
C SER A 725 27.49 4.94 -13.84
N LYS A 726 26.45 5.61 -14.32
CA LYS A 726 25.28 4.95 -14.93
C LYS A 726 25.64 4.14 -16.16
N ALA A 727 26.44 4.68 -17.05
CA ALA A 727 26.88 3.99 -18.27
C ALA A 727 27.74 2.75 -17.92
N SER A 728 28.62 2.84 -16.92
CA SER A 728 29.48 1.75 -16.48
C SER A 728 28.68 0.62 -15.82
N ILE A 729 27.70 0.95 -14.97
CA ILE A 729 26.80 -0.03 -14.32
C ILE A 729 25.93 -0.70 -15.37
N ASN A 730 25.30 0.07 -16.25
CA ASN A 730 24.49 -0.45 -17.33
C ASN A 730 25.27 -1.37 -18.25
N SER A 731 26.53 -1.01 -18.56
CA SER A 731 27.42 -1.83 -19.37
C SER A 731 27.81 -3.13 -18.69
N ALA A 732 28.13 -3.11 -17.38
CA ALA A 732 28.50 -4.29 -16.62
C ALA A 732 27.33 -5.28 -16.47
N VAL A 733 26.11 -4.78 -16.15
CA VAL A 733 24.91 -5.60 -16.06
C VAL A 733 24.52 -6.17 -17.43
N THR A 734 24.61 -5.36 -18.49
CA THR A 734 24.35 -5.81 -19.86
C THR A 734 25.32 -6.92 -20.26
N ALA A 735 26.61 -6.74 -20.04
CA ALA A 735 27.60 -7.76 -20.38
C ALA A 735 27.44 -9.05 -19.56
N GLY A 736 27.10 -8.94 -18.27
CA GLY A 736 26.83 -10.09 -17.40
C GLY A 736 25.58 -10.88 -17.83
N THR A 737 24.50 -10.17 -18.15
CA THR A 737 23.25 -10.79 -18.61
C THR A 737 23.37 -11.36 -20.02
N ASP A 738 24.10 -10.71 -20.93
CA ASP A 738 24.35 -11.21 -22.27
C ASP A 738 25.20 -12.49 -22.29
N ARG A 739 26.16 -12.63 -21.34
CA ARG A 739 26.89 -13.90 -21.14
C ARG A 739 25.96 -15.02 -20.68
N LEU A 740 25.05 -14.73 -19.76
CA LEU A 740 24.05 -15.71 -19.29
C LEU A 740 23.07 -16.09 -20.39
N LEU A 741 22.61 -15.13 -21.19
CA LEU A 741 21.71 -15.38 -22.35
C LEU A 741 22.37 -16.27 -23.41
N LYS A 742 23.67 -16.09 -23.67
CA LYS A 742 24.45 -16.92 -24.60
C LYS A 742 24.68 -18.35 -24.08
N SER A 743 24.78 -18.52 -22.77
CA SER A 743 25.02 -19.83 -22.14
C SER A 743 23.73 -20.64 -21.88
N THR A 744 22.56 -20.11 -22.21
CA THR A 744 21.27 -20.71 -21.85
C THR A 744 20.49 -21.09 -23.11
N SER A 745 20.13 -22.37 -23.23
CA SER A 745 19.37 -22.90 -24.38
C SER A 745 17.83 -22.77 -24.24
N SER A 746 17.32 -22.58 -23.02
CA SER A 746 15.86 -22.49 -22.75
C SER A 746 15.28 -21.13 -23.02
N ARG A 747 14.16 -21.06 -23.76
CA ARG A 747 13.40 -19.84 -24.01
C ARG A 747 12.91 -19.16 -22.72
N MET A 748 12.45 -19.95 -21.75
CA MET A 748 11.98 -19.47 -20.45
C MET A 748 13.11 -18.82 -19.63
N ALA A 749 14.28 -19.45 -19.58
CA ALA A 749 15.42 -18.90 -18.89
C ALA A 749 15.96 -17.61 -19.55
N LYS A 750 15.82 -17.47 -20.89
CA LYS A 750 16.15 -16.22 -21.60
C LYS A 750 15.18 -15.08 -21.24
N ALA A 751 13.87 -15.36 -21.17
CA ALA A 751 12.86 -14.39 -20.76
C ALA A 751 13.11 -13.90 -19.33
N VAL A 752 13.47 -14.81 -18.43
CA VAL A 752 13.82 -14.52 -17.05
C VAL A 752 15.03 -13.61 -16.91
N VAL A 753 16.12 -13.93 -17.60
CA VAL A 753 17.35 -13.10 -17.59
C VAL A 753 17.02 -11.70 -18.12
N HIS A 754 16.15 -11.60 -19.10
CA HIS A 754 15.71 -10.32 -19.66
C HIS A 754 14.86 -9.51 -18.65
N SER A 755 13.91 -10.15 -17.98
CA SER A 755 13.07 -9.51 -16.95
C SER A 755 13.90 -9.06 -15.74
N THR A 756 14.87 -9.87 -15.29
CA THR A 756 15.78 -9.49 -14.19
C THR A 756 16.67 -8.31 -14.56
N ARG A 757 17.12 -8.24 -15.81
CA ARG A 757 17.85 -7.09 -16.34
C ARG A 757 17.01 -5.82 -16.31
N GLN A 758 15.74 -5.91 -16.71
CA GLN A 758 14.80 -4.78 -16.67
C GLN A 758 14.51 -4.32 -15.23
N LEU A 759 14.27 -5.27 -14.32
CA LEU A 759 14.05 -4.98 -12.90
C LEU A 759 15.28 -4.27 -12.28
N PHE A 760 16.49 -4.71 -12.62
CA PHE A 760 17.71 -4.05 -12.15
C PHE A 760 17.81 -2.61 -12.65
N PHE A 761 17.56 -2.36 -13.93
CA PHE A 761 17.58 -1.01 -14.48
C PHE A 761 16.46 -0.11 -13.94
N PHE A 762 15.31 -0.68 -13.64
CA PHE A 762 14.19 0.01 -12.97
C PHE A 762 14.56 0.43 -11.54
N THR A 763 15.03 -0.49 -10.73
CA THR A 763 15.46 -0.22 -9.35
C THR A 763 16.59 0.82 -9.32
N PHE A 764 17.52 0.72 -10.24
CA PHE A 764 18.60 1.70 -10.38
C PHE A 764 18.12 3.06 -10.90
N GLY A 765 17.13 3.07 -11.78
CA GLY A 765 16.44 4.28 -12.26
C GLY A 765 15.71 5.02 -11.13
N LEU A 766 15.01 4.28 -10.26
CA LEU A 766 14.36 4.81 -9.05
C LEU A 766 15.40 5.42 -8.09
N ILE A 767 16.43 4.66 -7.74
CA ILE A 767 17.52 5.14 -6.88
C ILE A 767 18.12 6.43 -7.44
N SER A 768 18.32 6.50 -8.77
CA SER A 768 18.91 7.67 -9.41
C SER A 768 17.98 8.89 -9.48
N LYS A 769 16.66 8.73 -9.36
CA LYS A 769 15.68 9.83 -9.27
C LYS A 769 15.62 10.44 -7.86
N PHE A 770 15.86 9.64 -6.83
CA PHE A 770 15.94 10.13 -5.44
C PHE A 770 17.28 10.78 -5.09
N TRP A 771 18.30 10.66 -5.94
CA TRP A 771 19.61 11.30 -5.79
C TRP A 771 19.70 12.66 -6.50
N ARG A 772 18.64 13.10 -7.11
CA ARG A 772 18.43 14.44 -7.63
C ARG A 772 17.55 15.23 -6.67
#